data_c40371ac9b4cfaa537b27310c18142ca
#
_entry.id   c40371ac9b4cfaa537b27310c18142ca
#
_cell.length_a   1.000
_cell.length_b   1.000
_cell.length_c   1.000
_cell.angle_alpha   90.00
_cell.angle_beta   90.00
_cell.angle_gamma   90.00
#
_symmetry.space_group_name_H-M   'P 1'
#
loop_
_entity.id
_entity.type
_entity.pdbx_description
1 polymer ?
#
loop_
_entity_poly.entity_id
_entity_poly.type
_entity_poly.pdbx_seq_one_letter_code
_entity_poly.pdbx_strand_id
1 'polypeptide(L)'
;MCEACKKTFYITTPIYYPSAKLHIGHTYCTVATDAMARYKRLQGYDVMFLTGTDEHGQKIEDKAKAAGVTPQQFVDNIVAGPKGILDLWKLMNISNDRFIRTTDDYHVESIQKIFRKMYENGDIYKGEYKGKYCTPCESFWTESQLKDGKCPDCGGEVHDASEEAYFFRLSKYAGRVRELLTTTDFLQPKSRVNEMVNNFIDPGLEDLCVSRTSFTWGVPVDFDPGHVVYVWVDALFNYTTALGFMNEKYHDYDKYWPADVHFVGKEIVRFHSIIWPAMLMSMGMPLPKHVYGHGWLVMDGGKMSKSTGNVVDPYLLAEKFGVDALRFFLLRTFPFGSDGNFSNELLINTINIDLANDLGNLVSRTTAMVEKYFGGTLPEAREAGEADEALISMLSGLRDRYEAQMEKFQFQNGLEEIFKCIQRANKYIDETMPWALAKDEANKPRLAAVMYNLLESIRICATLLLPFIPESCGKIFAQIGAGADVCTWEAANTWGKLPQTVAVHKGEAIFPRIDAPKALAELEELEAAQKRALLPAVEVEPQLEEKVDFDTFCKSDFRVVKVKACERVKKSDKLLRFTLDDGTGTDRQILSGIAKFYEPEALVGKTLAAIVNLPPRKMMGQESCGMLLSAVHKEKGEEKLHLVMLDDAIPAGAKLC
;
A
#
# COMPACT_ATOMS: atom_id res chain seq x y z
N MET A 1 -0.53 27.62 -27.67
CA MET A 1 -1.95 27.70 -27.29
C MET A 1 -2.06 28.62 -26.08
N CYS A 2 -3.05 29.52 -26.06
CA CYS A 2 -3.31 30.38 -24.91
C CYS A 2 -3.64 29.50 -23.69
N GLU A 3 -3.15 29.84 -22.47
CA GLU A 3 -3.41 29.08 -21.23
C GLU A 3 -4.93 28.89 -20.97
N ALA A 4 -5.76 29.77 -21.45
CA ALA A 4 -7.23 29.71 -21.31
C ALA A 4 -7.93 28.61 -22.13
N CYS A 5 -7.22 27.82 -22.98
CA CYS A 5 -7.80 26.80 -23.87
C CYS A 5 -7.31 25.38 -23.62
N LYS A 6 -6.51 25.13 -22.55
CA LYS A 6 -6.09 23.76 -22.21
C LYS A 6 -7.27 22.96 -21.65
N LYS A 7 -7.44 21.72 -22.10
CA LYS A 7 -8.37 20.79 -21.46
C LYS A 7 -7.87 20.46 -20.05
N THR A 8 -8.76 20.46 -19.06
CA THR A 8 -8.43 20.08 -17.70
C THR A 8 -8.51 18.57 -17.51
N PHE A 9 -7.76 18.06 -16.54
CA PHE A 9 -7.85 16.66 -16.11
C PHE A 9 -7.63 16.59 -14.59
N TYR A 10 -8.64 16.17 -13.85
CA TYR A 10 -8.57 16.02 -12.41
C TYR A 10 -8.51 14.54 -12.01
N ILE A 11 -7.41 14.16 -11.37
CA ILE A 11 -7.14 12.79 -10.94
C ILE A 11 -6.77 12.76 -9.46
N THR A 12 -7.20 11.73 -8.74
CA THR A 12 -6.93 11.58 -7.32
C THR A 12 -6.51 10.17 -6.94
N THR A 13 -5.66 10.05 -5.90
CA THR A 13 -5.57 8.86 -5.08
C THR A 13 -6.69 8.84 -4.04
N PRO A 14 -6.91 7.75 -3.27
CA PRO A 14 -7.55 7.88 -1.98
C PRO A 14 -6.66 8.70 -1.05
N ILE A 15 -7.23 9.32 -0.03
CA ILE A 15 -6.45 9.86 1.07
C ILE A 15 -6.09 8.72 2.04
N TYR A 16 -4.80 8.67 2.46
CA TYR A 16 -4.27 7.52 3.18
C TYR A 16 -4.43 7.68 4.69
N TYR A 17 -4.89 6.60 5.35
CA TYR A 17 -5.10 6.59 6.80
C TYR A 17 -3.77 6.43 7.55
N PRO A 18 -3.24 7.49 8.23
CA PRO A 18 -1.91 7.52 8.80
C PRO A 18 -1.85 6.81 10.17
N SER A 19 -2.42 5.63 10.26
CA SER A 19 -2.33 4.82 11.48
C SER A 19 -0.98 4.12 11.65
N ALA A 20 -0.15 4.12 10.62
CA ALA A 20 1.24 3.67 10.59
C ALA A 20 1.88 4.05 9.24
N LYS A 21 3.22 3.88 9.08
CA LYS A 21 3.94 4.12 7.82
C LYS A 21 3.28 3.39 6.64
N LEU A 22 3.31 4.01 5.47
CA LEU A 22 2.77 3.41 4.25
C LEU A 22 3.67 2.24 3.77
N HIS A 23 3.09 1.34 2.99
CA HIS A 23 3.77 0.19 2.39
C HIS A 23 3.62 0.20 0.87
N ILE A 24 4.27 -0.75 0.19
CA ILE A 24 4.31 -0.84 -1.28
C ILE A 24 2.93 -0.82 -1.95
N GLY A 25 1.87 -1.32 -1.30
CA GLY A 25 0.50 -1.28 -1.83
C GLY A 25 -0.05 0.15 -1.96
N HIS A 26 0.25 1.05 -1.02
CA HIS A 26 -0.10 2.47 -1.12
C HIS A 26 0.72 3.15 -2.22
N THR A 27 2.01 2.81 -2.29
CA THR A 27 2.92 3.31 -3.33
C THR A 27 2.45 2.90 -4.72
N TYR A 28 1.92 1.69 -4.89
CA TYR A 28 1.36 1.19 -6.15
C TYR A 28 0.23 2.10 -6.67
N CYS A 29 -0.75 2.40 -5.84
CA CYS A 29 -1.85 3.30 -6.18
C CYS A 29 -1.34 4.70 -6.56
N THR A 30 -0.43 5.27 -5.74
CA THR A 30 0.07 6.63 -5.95
C THR A 30 0.93 6.73 -7.19
N VAL A 31 1.79 5.74 -7.46
CA VAL A 31 2.61 5.69 -8.68
C VAL A 31 1.75 5.54 -9.94
N ALA A 32 0.67 4.75 -9.89
CA ALA A 32 -0.27 4.62 -11.01
C ALA A 32 -0.99 5.94 -11.29
N THR A 33 -1.41 6.63 -10.24
CA THR A 33 -2.04 7.96 -10.36
C THR A 33 -1.05 8.99 -10.92
N ASP A 34 0.18 9.00 -10.45
CA ASP A 34 1.26 9.88 -10.94
C ASP A 34 1.60 9.60 -12.40
N ALA A 35 1.67 8.33 -12.80
CA ALA A 35 1.94 7.97 -14.19
C ALA A 35 0.81 8.47 -15.12
N MET A 36 -0.46 8.35 -14.71
CA MET A 36 -1.58 8.89 -15.47
C MET A 36 -1.56 10.41 -15.50
N ALA A 37 -1.26 11.09 -14.40
CA ALA A 37 -1.13 12.55 -14.35
C ALA A 37 -0.01 13.05 -15.30
N ARG A 38 1.17 12.39 -15.27
CA ARG A 38 2.28 12.70 -16.19
C ARG A 38 1.93 12.43 -17.64
N TYR A 39 1.24 11.33 -17.92
CA TYR A 39 0.74 11.02 -19.26
C TYR A 39 -0.20 12.11 -19.78
N LYS A 40 -1.16 12.56 -18.98
CA LYS A 40 -2.06 13.65 -19.38
C LYS A 40 -1.34 14.99 -19.54
N ARG A 41 -0.35 15.30 -18.69
CA ARG A 41 0.52 16.48 -18.87
C ARG A 41 1.33 16.40 -20.16
N LEU A 42 1.85 15.22 -20.51
CA LEU A 42 2.56 14.99 -21.77
C LEU A 42 1.65 15.24 -22.97
N GLN A 43 0.35 14.91 -22.87
CA GLN A 43 -0.68 15.24 -23.86
C GLN A 43 -1.08 16.73 -23.88
N GLY A 44 -0.54 17.57 -22.98
CA GLY A 44 -0.81 19.01 -22.91
C GLY A 44 -2.04 19.39 -22.08
N TYR A 45 -2.63 18.48 -21.31
CA TYR A 45 -3.70 18.80 -20.36
C TYR A 45 -3.18 19.67 -19.21
N ASP A 46 -4.08 20.50 -18.67
CA ASP A 46 -3.91 21.16 -17.40
C ASP A 46 -4.41 20.19 -16.30
N VAL A 47 -3.45 19.58 -15.61
CA VAL A 47 -3.74 18.46 -14.69
C VAL A 47 -3.74 18.94 -13.24
N MET A 48 -4.78 18.57 -12.50
CA MET A 48 -4.83 18.62 -11.04
C MET A 48 -4.67 17.19 -10.51
N PHE A 49 -3.59 16.92 -9.81
CA PHE A 49 -3.35 15.65 -9.11
C PHE A 49 -3.42 15.87 -7.60
N LEU A 50 -4.46 15.32 -6.98
CA LEU A 50 -4.70 15.39 -5.54
C LEU A 50 -4.35 14.06 -4.86
N THR A 51 -3.62 14.14 -3.76
CA THR A 51 -3.44 13.08 -2.77
C THR A 51 -3.53 13.67 -1.36
N GLY A 52 -3.50 12.86 -0.32
CA GLY A 52 -3.59 13.38 1.05
C GLY A 52 -3.69 12.29 2.11
N THR A 53 -4.10 12.72 3.30
CA THR A 53 -4.25 11.85 4.48
C THR A 53 -5.61 12.03 5.16
N ASP A 54 -6.20 10.89 5.53
CA ASP A 54 -7.40 10.79 6.35
C ASP A 54 -6.97 10.60 7.81
N GLU A 55 -7.09 11.66 8.63
CA GLU A 55 -6.39 11.75 9.91
C GLU A 55 -7.31 11.63 11.14
N HIS A 56 -8.62 11.59 10.95
CA HIS A 56 -9.61 11.48 12.02
C HIS A 56 -9.98 10.03 12.34
N GLY A 57 -10.70 9.84 13.45
CA GLY A 57 -11.30 8.57 13.83
C GLY A 57 -10.71 7.93 15.09
N GLN A 58 -11.49 6.99 15.66
CA GLN A 58 -11.18 6.32 16.93
C GLN A 58 -9.82 5.62 16.92
N LYS A 59 -9.47 4.96 15.84
CA LYS A 59 -8.19 4.22 15.74
C LYS A 59 -6.96 5.11 15.85
N ILE A 60 -7.02 6.36 15.37
CA ILE A 60 -5.95 7.35 15.55
C ILE A 60 -5.91 7.80 17.01
N GLU A 61 -7.07 8.12 17.60
CA GLU A 61 -7.16 8.52 19.01
C GLU A 61 -6.58 7.44 19.95
N ASP A 62 -6.96 6.18 19.75
CA ASP A 62 -6.48 5.02 20.54
C ASP A 62 -4.94 4.85 20.40
N LYS A 63 -4.41 4.99 19.19
CA LYS A 63 -2.96 4.87 18.94
C LYS A 63 -2.17 6.04 19.51
N ALA A 64 -2.69 7.24 19.42
CA ALA A 64 -2.09 8.43 20.03
C ALA A 64 -2.02 8.27 21.55
N LYS A 65 -3.12 7.83 22.18
CA LYS A 65 -3.19 7.52 23.60
C LYS A 65 -2.18 6.45 24.00
N ALA A 66 -2.08 5.36 23.23
CA ALA A 66 -1.10 4.29 23.47
C ALA A 66 0.35 4.80 23.33
N ALA A 67 0.59 5.78 22.46
CA ALA A 67 1.91 6.41 22.27
C ALA A 67 2.20 7.55 23.25
N GLY A 68 1.24 7.96 24.10
CA GLY A 68 1.39 9.05 25.07
C GLY A 68 1.48 10.44 24.45
N VAL A 69 0.90 10.63 23.25
CA VAL A 69 0.91 11.91 22.52
C VAL A 69 -0.51 12.33 22.15
N THR A 70 -0.70 13.58 21.71
CA THR A 70 -1.99 14.01 21.16
C THR A 70 -2.24 13.37 19.79
N PRO A 71 -3.52 13.19 19.37
CA PRO A 71 -3.83 12.69 18.02
C PRO A 71 -3.19 13.52 16.92
N GLN A 72 -3.16 14.86 17.04
CA GLN A 72 -2.48 15.74 16.08
C GLN A 72 -0.98 15.43 15.99
N GLN A 73 -0.29 15.34 17.13
CA GLN A 73 1.14 15.00 17.15
C GLN A 73 1.40 13.62 16.56
N PHE A 74 0.49 12.66 16.79
CA PHE A 74 0.62 11.32 16.24
C PHE A 74 0.57 11.33 14.70
N VAL A 75 -0.42 12.00 14.10
CA VAL A 75 -0.54 12.08 12.65
C VAL A 75 0.56 12.93 12.03
N ASP A 76 0.98 14.05 12.67
CA ASP A 76 2.09 14.88 12.22
C ASP A 76 3.40 14.09 12.11
N ASN A 77 3.67 13.23 13.09
CA ASN A 77 4.86 12.37 13.09
C ASN A 77 4.86 11.36 11.93
N ILE A 78 3.69 10.86 11.53
CA ILE A 78 3.60 9.90 10.42
C ILE A 78 3.57 10.60 9.06
N VAL A 79 2.90 11.75 8.96
CA VAL A 79 2.76 12.48 7.70
C VAL A 79 4.01 13.25 7.36
N ALA A 80 4.50 14.10 8.27
CA ALA A 80 5.58 15.05 8.06
C ALA A 80 6.87 14.71 8.83
N GLY A 81 6.87 13.70 9.69
CA GLY A 81 8.06 13.23 10.39
C GLY A 81 9.06 12.55 9.46
N PRO A 82 10.29 12.24 9.96
CA PRO A 82 11.34 11.60 9.16
C PRO A 82 10.91 10.27 8.53
N LYS A 83 11.16 10.12 7.23
CA LYS A 83 10.66 9.00 6.43
C LYS A 83 9.13 8.84 6.55
N GLY A 84 8.41 9.96 6.64
CA GLY A 84 6.96 10.03 6.65
C GLY A 84 6.35 9.96 5.25
N ILE A 85 5.06 10.24 5.16
CA ILE A 85 4.32 10.15 3.89
C ILE A 85 4.82 11.18 2.87
N LEU A 86 5.07 12.41 3.31
CA LEU A 86 5.58 13.47 2.42
C LEU A 86 6.97 13.16 1.90
N ASP A 87 7.85 12.64 2.76
CA ASP A 87 9.18 12.19 2.33
C ASP A 87 9.10 11.02 1.35
N LEU A 88 8.16 10.08 1.57
CA LEU A 88 7.94 8.96 0.65
C LEU A 88 7.50 9.44 -0.73
N TRP A 89 6.56 10.37 -0.81
CA TRP A 89 6.11 10.91 -2.10
C TRP A 89 7.21 11.69 -2.81
N LYS A 90 8.01 12.45 -2.06
CA LYS A 90 9.20 13.11 -2.60
C LYS A 90 10.23 12.10 -3.13
N LEU A 91 10.54 11.06 -2.34
CA LEU A 91 11.45 9.98 -2.77
C LEU A 91 10.96 9.33 -4.05
N MET A 92 9.67 8.96 -4.11
CA MET A 92 9.05 8.28 -5.25
C MET A 92 8.82 9.19 -6.47
N ASN A 93 9.27 10.45 -6.41
CA ASN A 93 9.10 11.44 -7.47
C ASN A 93 7.63 11.62 -7.86
N ILE A 94 6.72 11.68 -6.86
CA ILE A 94 5.30 11.91 -7.08
C ILE A 94 5.06 13.39 -7.40
N SER A 95 4.35 13.66 -8.47
CA SER A 95 4.12 15.01 -9.03
C SER A 95 2.74 15.58 -8.68
N ASN A 96 2.24 15.29 -7.47
CA ASN A 96 0.96 15.84 -7.01
C ASN A 96 1.01 17.36 -6.93
N ASP A 97 -0.09 17.99 -7.39
CA ASP A 97 -0.26 19.45 -7.34
C ASP A 97 -0.76 19.89 -5.97
N ARG A 98 -1.48 19.01 -5.27
CA ARG A 98 -2.05 19.29 -3.95
C ARG A 98 -1.99 18.07 -3.03
N PHE A 99 -1.73 18.35 -1.76
CA PHE A 99 -1.79 17.39 -0.67
C PHE A 99 -2.77 17.93 0.36
N ILE A 100 -3.83 17.18 0.66
CA ILE A 100 -4.83 17.55 1.67
C ILE A 100 -4.67 16.71 2.93
N ARG A 101 -4.87 17.34 4.08
CA ARG A 101 -5.03 16.68 5.38
C ARG A 101 -6.45 16.92 5.86
N THR A 102 -7.14 15.92 6.34
CA THR A 102 -8.51 16.13 6.86
C THR A 102 -8.52 16.99 8.13
N THR A 103 -7.35 17.17 8.77
CA THR A 103 -7.15 18.11 9.89
C THR A 103 -6.89 19.56 9.47
N ASP A 104 -6.83 19.87 8.16
CA ASP A 104 -6.70 21.24 7.70
C ASP A 104 -7.95 22.05 8.04
N ASP A 105 -7.80 23.24 8.63
CA ASP A 105 -8.91 24.07 9.11
C ASP A 105 -9.97 24.33 8.03
N TYR A 106 -9.54 24.64 6.80
CA TYR A 106 -10.45 24.90 5.68
C TYR A 106 -11.29 23.68 5.31
N HIS A 107 -10.73 22.48 5.49
CA HIS A 107 -11.45 21.22 5.24
C HIS A 107 -12.48 20.99 6.35
N VAL A 108 -12.08 21.12 7.61
CA VAL A 108 -12.96 20.98 8.78
C VAL A 108 -14.17 21.92 8.66
N GLU A 109 -13.94 23.21 8.36
CA GLU A 109 -15.01 24.19 8.15
C GLU A 109 -15.94 23.80 6.99
N SER A 110 -15.37 23.31 5.89
CA SER A 110 -16.16 22.84 4.74
C SER A 110 -17.04 21.66 5.12
N ILE A 111 -16.51 20.67 5.82
CA ILE A 111 -17.26 19.48 6.25
C ILE A 111 -18.42 19.86 7.16
N GLN A 112 -18.23 20.79 8.08
CA GLN A 112 -19.32 21.30 8.93
C GLN A 112 -20.46 21.89 8.08
N LYS A 113 -20.14 22.74 7.10
CA LYS A 113 -21.11 23.36 6.20
C LYS A 113 -21.81 22.30 5.32
N ILE A 114 -21.08 21.30 4.81
CA ILE A 114 -21.61 20.21 3.99
C ILE A 114 -22.55 19.34 4.81
N PHE A 115 -22.18 18.94 6.01
CA PHE A 115 -23.00 18.12 6.90
C PHE A 115 -24.32 18.85 7.25
N ARG A 116 -24.22 20.11 7.63
CA ARG A 116 -25.37 20.99 7.88
C ARG A 116 -26.28 21.08 6.65
N LYS A 117 -25.73 21.26 5.45
CA LYS A 117 -26.50 21.36 4.21
C LYS A 117 -27.24 20.06 3.89
N MET A 118 -26.63 18.90 4.07
CA MET A 118 -27.32 17.62 3.91
C MET A 118 -28.41 17.41 4.95
N TYR A 119 -28.23 17.91 6.18
CA TYR A 119 -29.25 17.91 7.22
C TYR A 119 -30.43 18.81 6.87
N GLU A 120 -30.17 20.04 6.42
CA GLU A 120 -31.19 20.99 5.96
C GLU A 120 -31.98 20.47 4.74
N ASN A 121 -31.33 19.72 3.86
CA ASN A 121 -31.99 19.05 2.72
C ASN A 121 -32.87 17.87 3.17
N GLY A 122 -32.88 17.48 4.45
CA GLY A 122 -33.62 16.35 4.98
C GLY A 122 -33.01 14.98 4.62
N ASP A 123 -31.82 14.96 4.09
CA ASP A 123 -31.10 13.71 3.74
C ASP A 123 -30.27 13.17 4.91
N ILE A 124 -30.03 13.99 5.94
CA ILE A 124 -29.52 13.54 7.23
C ILE A 124 -30.62 13.73 8.28
N TYR A 125 -30.81 12.77 9.17
CA TYR A 125 -31.76 12.80 10.27
C TYR A 125 -31.18 12.17 11.55
N LYS A 126 -31.67 12.55 12.70
CA LYS A 126 -31.24 12.02 14.00
C LYS A 126 -32.05 10.79 14.37
N GLY A 127 -31.38 9.76 14.86
CA GLY A 127 -31.95 8.48 15.24
C GLY A 127 -31.12 7.76 16.30
N GLU A 128 -31.53 6.56 16.67
CA GLU A 128 -30.77 5.69 17.59
C GLU A 128 -30.20 4.51 16.80
N TYR A 129 -28.88 4.33 16.87
CA TYR A 129 -28.22 3.18 16.26
C TYR A 129 -28.08 2.04 17.28
N LYS A 130 -28.45 0.83 16.83
CA LYS A 130 -28.20 -0.42 17.54
C LYS A 130 -27.64 -1.44 16.56
N GLY A 131 -26.41 -1.88 16.75
CA GLY A 131 -25.76 -2.84 15.83
C GLY A 131 -24.39 -3.27 16.27
N LYS A 132 -23.71 -4.00 15.39
CA LYS A 132 -22.34 -4.52 15.58
C LYS A 132 -21.32 -3.56 15.00
N TYR A 133 -20.41 -3.07 15.79
CA TYR A 133 -19.37 -2.13 15.36
C TYR A 133 -18.01 -2.82 15.23
N CYS A 134 -17.34 -2.59 14.12
CA CYS A 134 -15.97 -3.01 13.86
C CYS A 134 -15.01 -1.84 14.02
N THR A 135 -14.25 -1.78 15.10
CA THR A 135 -13.28 -0.70 15.36
C THR A 135 -12.17 -0.61 14.28
N PRO A 136 -11.58 -1.73 13.77
CA PRO A 136 -10.57 -1.65 12.72
C PRO A 136 -11.03 -1.03 11.41
N CYS A 137 -12.29 -1.24 11.02
CA CYS A 137 -12.87 -0.73 9.78
C CYS A 137 -13.68 0.54 9.98
N GLU A 138 -13.93 0.93 11.24
CA GLU A 138 -14.82 2.02 11.64
C GLU A 138 -16.20 1.91 10.97
N SER A 139 -16.70 0.69 10.86
CA SER A 139 -17.94 0.37 10.15
C SER A 139 -18.92 -0.36 11.06
N PHE A 140 -20.20 0.01 10.92
CA PHE A 140 -21.30 -0.71 11.54
C PHE A 140 -21.84 -1.78 10.60
N TRP A 141 -22.33 -2.86 11.19
CA TRP A 141 -22.89 -4.00 10.51
C TRP A 141 -24.17 -4.44 11.22
N THR A 142 -25.18 -4.82 10.44
CA THR A 142 -26.28 -5.59 11.00
C THR A 142 -25.84 -7.04 11.24
N GLU A 143 -26.54 -7.73 12.12
CA GLU A 143 -26.21 -9.14 12.43
C GLU A 143 -26.26 -10.03 11.17
N SER A 144 -27.17 -9.73 10.24
CA SER A 144 -27.29 -10.43 8.95
C SER A 144 -26.14 -10.19 7.97
N GLN A 145 -25.39 -9.13 8.14
CA GLN A 145 -24.25 -8.77 7.27
C GLN A 145 -22.94 -9.38 7.75
N LEU A 146 -22.88 -9.90 8.99
CA LEU A 146 -21.67 -10.52 9.52
C LEU A 146 -21.37 -11.84 8.81
N LYS A 147 -20.09 -12.15 8.66
CA LYS A 147 -19.60 -13.46 8.20
C LYS A 147 -19.05 -14.21 9.40
N ASP A 148 -19.70 -15.31 9.76
CA ASP A 148 -19.33 -16.11 10.94
C ASP A 148 -19.21 -15.28 12.23
N GLY A 149 -20.12 -14.31 12.42
CA GLY A 149 -20.13 -13.40 13.57
C GLY A 149 -19.05 -12.31 13.56
N LYS A 150 -18.32 -12.16 12.45
CA LYS A 150 -17.21 -11.21 12.29
C LYS A 150 -17.45 -10.18 11.20
N CYS A 151 -16.66 -9.11 11.22
CA CYS A 151 -16.70 -8.07 10.19
C CYS A 151 -16.47 -8.64 8.78
N PRO A 152 -17.37 -8.43 7.82
CA PRO A 152 -17.23 -8.98 6.47
C PRO A 152 -16.07 -8.36 5.67
N ASP A 153 -15.62 -7.14 6.04
CA ASP A 153 -14.54 -6.45 5.33
C ASP A 153 -13.15 -6.88 5.80
N CYS A 154 -12.92 -7.01 7.11
CA CYS A 154 -11.59 -7.30 7.64
C CYS A 154 -11.48 -8.63 8.39
N GLY A 155 -12.59 -9.32 8.64
CA GLY A 155 -12.63 -10.55 9.45
C GLY A 155 -12.38 -10.32 10.95
N GLY A 156 -12.34 -9.07 11.41
CA GLY A 156 -12.12 -8.71 12.81
C GLY A 156 -13.35 -8.90 13.70
N GLU A 157 -13.10 -8.96 15.01
CA GLU A 157 -14.18 -9.01 16.02
C GLU A 157 -15.04 -7.75 15.96
N VAL A 158 -16.33 -7.91 16.21
CA VAL A 158 -17.29 -6.81 16.33
C VAL A 158 -17.94 -6.82 17.73
N HIS A 159 -18.33 -5.66 18.21
CA HIS A 159 -18.99 -5.52 19.51
C HIS A 159 -20.33 -4.80 19.36
N ASP A 160 -21.25 -5.04 20.31
CA ASP A 160 -22.54 -4.34 20.36
C ASP A 160 -22.31 -2.85 20.63
N ALA A 161 -22.90 -2.00 19.83
CA ALA A 161 -22.92 -0.57 20.02
C ALA A 161 -24.35 -0.04 19.93
N SER A 162 -24.71 0.84 20.86
CA SER A 162 -25.97 1.57 20.86
C SER A 162 -25.68 3.02 21.24
N GLU A 163 -25.93 3.92 20.30
CA GLU A 163 -25.76 5.37 20.53
C GLU A 163 -26.77 6.18 19.74
N GLU A 164 -27.06 7.38 20.21
CA GLU A 164 -27.76 8.39 19.42
C GLU A 164 -26.83 8.84 18.31
N ALA A 165 -27.32 8.89 17.07
CA ALA A 165 -26.51 9.21 15.93
C ALA A 165 -27.31 9.89 14.81
N TYR A 166 -26.62 10.53 13.90
CA TYR A 166 -27.18 11.02 12.65
C TYR A 166 -27.05 9.96 11.56
N PHE A 167 -28.07 9.86 10.70
CA PHE A 167 -28.17 8.91 9.60
C PHE A 167 -28.34 9.64 8.28
N PHE A 168 -27.57 9.24 7.27
CA PHE A 168 -27.76 9.67 5.88
C PHE A 168 -28.71 8.70 5.18
N ARG A 169 -29.73 9.21 4.49
CA ARG A 169 -30.75 8.45 3.75
C ARG A 169 -30.18 7.80 2.50
N LEU A 170 -29.20 6.91 2.67
CA LEU A 170 -28.54 6.20 1.57
C LEU A 170 -29.53 5.37 0.76
N SER A 171 -30.52 4.74 1.43
CA SER A 171 -31.61 3.97 0.81
C SER A 171 -32.38 4.75 -0.24
N LYS A 172 -32.58 6.06 -0.05
CA LYS A 172 -33.24 6.98 -1.00
C LYS A 172 -32.55 7.01 -2.37
N TYR A 173 -31.23 6.80 -2.40
CA TYR A 173 -30.41 6.91 -3.59
C TYR A 173 -30.13 5.57 -4.29
N ALA A 174 -30.56 4.43 -3.71
CA ALA A 174 -30.26 3.08 -4.18
C ALA A 174 -30.55 2.87 -5.68
N GLY A 175 -31.74 3.29 -6.15
CA GLY A 175 -32.13 3.16 -7.56
C GLY A 175 -31.23 3.95 -8.50
N ARG A 176 -30.92 5.21 -8.15
CA ARG A 176 -30.06 6.09 -8.96
C ARG A 176 -28.60 5.60 -8.99
N VAL A 177 -28.10 5.12 -7.86
CA VAL A 177 -26.74 4.53 -7.78
C VAL A 177 -26.69 3.24 -8.60
N ARG A 178 -27.70 2.38 -8.52
CA ARG A 178 -27.79 1.17 -9.34
C ARG A 178 -27.77 1.49 -10.83
N GLU A 179 -28.58 2.44 -11.27
CA GLU A 179 -28.62 2.92 -12.65
C GLU A 179 -27.25 3.42 -13.09
N LEU A 180 -26.61 4.30 -12.30
CA LEU A 180 -25.25 4.80 -12.55
C LEU A 180 -24.26 3.66 -12.81
N LEU A 181 -24.21 2.66 -11.92
CA LEU A 181 -23.26 1.56 -12.01
C LEU A 181 -23.53 0.62 -13.19
N THR A 182 -24.80 0.42 -13.56
CA THR A 182 -25.17 -0.59 -14.56
C THR A 182 -25.27 -0.04 -15.99
N THR A 183 -25.49 1.26 -16.14
CA THR A 183 -25.75 1.88 -17.46
C THR A 183 -24.60 2.77 -17.96
N THR A 184 -23.59 3.04 -17.11
CA THR A 184 -22.46 3.91 -17.47
C THR A 184 -21.12 3.22 -17.22
N ASP A 185 -20.04 3.89 -17.63
CA ASP A 185 -18.65 3.47 -17.35
C ASP A 185 -18.10 4.10 -16.04
N PHE A 186 -18.98 4.57 -15.15
CA PHE A 186 -18.59 5.23 -13.91
C PHE A 186 -17.67 4.37 -13.04
N LEU A 187 -18.01 3.08 -12.84
CA LEU A 187 -17.18 2.15 -12.07
C LEU A 187 -16.44 1.17 -12.97
N GLN A 188 -15.12 1.10 -12.80
CA GLN A 188 -14.24 0.20 -13.50
C GLN A 188 -13.30 -0.56 -12.53
N PRO A 189 -12.84 -1.76 -12.89
CA PRO A 189 -13.29 -2.60 -14.02
C PRO A 189 -14.70 -3.17 -13.79
N LYS A 190 -15.33 -3.72 -14.81
CA LYS A 190 -16.72 -4.27 -14.74
C LYS A 190 -16.94 -5.34 -13.66
N SER A 191 -15.89 -6.06 -13.27
CA SER A 191 -15.96 -7.01 -12.15
C SER A 191 -16.39 -6.33 -10.84
N ARG A 192 -15.99 -5.08 -10.62
CA ARG A 192 -16.39 -4.30 -9.43
C ARG A 192 -17.84 -3.89 -9.47
N VAL A 193 -18.40 -3.64 -10.67
CA VAL A 193 -19.85 -3.35 -10.82
C VAL A 193 -20.68 -4.52 -10.31
N ASN A 194 -20.35 -5.73 -10.77
CA ASN A 194 -21.07 -6.95 -10.36
C ASN A 194 -20.96 -7.19 -8.85
N GLU A 195 -19.76 -6.96 -8.28
CA GLU A 195 -19.52 -7.07 -6.85
C GLU A 195 -20.39 -6.09 -6.05
N MET A 196 -20.42 -4.81 -6.44
CA MET A 196 -21.20 -3.78 -5.74
C MET A 196 -22.70 -4.00 -5.87
N VAL A 197 -23.18 -4.35 -7.06
CA VAL A 197 -24.62 -4.57 -7.29
C VAL A 197 -25.11 -5.79 -6.53
N ASN A 198 -24.44 -6.94 -6.67
CA ASN A 198 -24.92 -8.20 -6.09
C ASN A 198 -24.77 -8.24 -4.56
N ASN A 199 -23.68 -7.66 -4.02
CA ASN A 199 -23.39 -7.79 -2.59
C ASN A 199 -23.98 -6.68 -1.72
N PHE A 200 -24.27 -5.50 -2.31
CA PHE A 200 -24.68 -4.33 -1.53
C PHE A 200 -26.00 -3.71 -2.00
N ILE A 201 -26.21 -3.54 -3.33
CA ILE A 201 -27.37 -2.80 -3.82
C ILE A 201 -28.60 -3.69 -3.91
N ASP A 202 -28.51 -4.86 -4.54
CA ASP A 202 -29.65 -5.75 -4.74
C ASP A 202 -30.18 -6.37 -3.43
N PRO A 203 -29.36 -6.64 -2.39
CA PRO A 203 -29.87 -6.97 -1.05
C PRO A 203 -30.65 -5.85 -0.35
N GLY A 204 -30.49 -4.60 -0.80
CA GLY A 204 -31.08 -3.39 -0.24
C GLY A 204 -30.08 -2.54 0.51
N LEU A 205 -29.99 -1.25 0.16
CA LEU A 205 -29.17 -0.28 0.89
C LEU A 205 -29.95 0.23 2.11
N GLU A 206 -29.33 0.12 3.27
CA GLU A 206 -29.80 0.73 4.51
C GLU A 206 -29.24 2.15 4.67
N ASP A 207 -29.90 2.97 5.49
CA ASP A 207 -29.43 4.31 5.81
C ASP A 207 -28.12 4.24 6.60
N LEU A 208 -27.18 5.10 6.25
CA LEU A 208 -25.82 5.08 6.79
C LEU A 208 -25.72 5.94 8.03
N CYS A 209 -25.23 5.39 9.14
CA CYS A 209 -24.89 6.15 10.33
C CYS A 209 -23.68 7.07 10.03
N VAL A 210 -23.87 8.38 10.18
CA VAL A 210 -22.90 9.42 9.74
C VAL A 210 -22.40 10.33 10.87
N SER A 211 -22.60 9.94 12.12
CA SER A 211 -21.97 10.59 13.27
C SER A 211 -21.56 9.59 14.35
N ARG A 212 -20.73 10.02 15.29
CA ARG A 212 -20.27 9.26 16.45
C ARG A 212 -20.28 10.12 17.70
N THR A 213 -20.48 9.48 18.87
CA THR A 213 -20.36 10.10 20.19
C THR A 213 -19.32 9.40 21.06
N SER A 214 -18.81 8.24 20.62
CA SER A 214 -17.91 7.36 21.37
C SER A 214 -16.45 7.84 21.42
N PHE A 215 -16.06 8.77 20.58
CA PHE A 215 -14.72 9.39 20.54
C PHE A 215 -14.83 10.87 20.14
N THR A 216 -13.72 11.63 20.32
CA THR A 216 -13.73 13.08 20.12
C THR A 216 -12.83 13.56 18.97
N TRP A 217 -11.94 12.70 18.48
CA TRP A 217 -11.02 13.05 17.40
C TRP A 217 -11.69 12.91 16.03
N GLY A 218 -12.34 13.99 15.60
CA GLY A 218 -13.09 14.11 14.34
C GLY A 218 -13.62 15.51 14.14
N VAL A 219 -14.29 15.77 13.02
CA VAL A 219 -14.93 17.05 12.74
C VAL A 219 -16.18 17.16 13.61
N PRO A 220 -16.30 18.13 14.53
CA PRO A 220 -17.50 18.27 15.34
C PRO A 220 -18.69 18.72 14.49
N VAL A 221 -19.88 18.17 14.76
CA VAL A 221 -21.14 18.66 14.18
C VAL A 221 -21.42 20.02 14.80
N ASP A 222 -21.36 21.08 14.01
CA ASP A 222 -21.38 22.48 14.48
C ASP A 222 -22.66 22.88 15.20
N PHE A 223 -23.81 22.26 14.87
CA PHE A 223 -25.11 22.51 15.53
C PHE A 223 -25.44 21.48 16.64
N ASP A 224 -24.60 20.43 16.83
CA ASP A 224 -24.71 19.44 17.88
C ASP A 224 -23.31 18.93 18.31
N PRO A 225 -22.56 19.71 19.07
CA PRO A 225 -21.14 19.46 19.36
C PRO A 225 -20.86 18.19 20.16
N GLY A 226 -21.87 17.46 20.62
CA GLY A 226 -21.74 16.14 21.23
C GLY A 226 -21.43 15.03 20.22
N HIS A 227 -21.56 15.33 18.93
CA HIS A 227 -21.33 14.40 17.83
C HIS A 227 -20.12 14.84 17.00
N VAL A 228 -19.33 13.87 16.53
CA VAL A 228 -18.35 14.06 15.46
C VAL A 228 -18.86 13.44 14.17
N VAL A 229 -18.52 14.04 13.05
CA VAL A 229 -18.87 13.56 11.71
C VAL A 229 -18.17 12.23 11.45
N TYR A 230 -18.89 11.30 10.84
CA TYR A 230 -18.36 10.01 10.43
C TYR A 230 -17.20 10.16 9.44
N VAL A 231 -16.14 9.41 9.69
CA VAL A 231 -14.88 9.49 8.95
C VAL A 231 -15.05 9.45 7.42
N TRP A 232 -15.98 8.65 6.89
CA TRP A 232 -16.20 8.58 5.44
C TRP A 232 -16.95 9.77 4.84
N VAL A 233 -17.75 10.52 5.60
CA VAL A 233 -18.28 11.81 5.15
C VAL A 233 -17.16 12.83 5.07
N ASP A 234 -16.34 12.88 6.12
CA ASP A 234 -15.14 13.70 6.21
C ASP A 234 -14.17 13.36 5.06
N ALA A 235 -13.75 12.10 4.96
CA ALA A 235 -12.78 11.65 3.98
C ALA A 235 -13.24 11.84 2.52
N LEU A 236 -14.50 11.53 2.15
CA LEU A 236 -14.93 11.57 0.75
C LEU A 236 -15.02 12.99 0.17
N PHE A 237 -15.42 13.97 0.97
CA PHE A 237 -15.49 15.35 0.50
C PHE A 237 -14.14 16.03 0.33
N ASN A 238 -13.00 15.38 0.72
CA ASN A 238 -11.68 15.90 0.43
C ASN A 238 -11.49 16.28 -1.05
N TYR A 239 -12.05 15.48 -1.95
CA TYR A 239 -11.94 15.65 -3.40
C TYR A 239 -12.50 16.98 -3.90
N THR A 240 -13.42 17.58 -3.18
CA THR A 240 -14.04 18.85 -3.52
C THR A 240 -13.55 20.00 -2.67
N THR A 241 -13.35 19.79 -1.37
CA THR A 241 -12.85 20.82 -0.45
C THR A 241 -11.43 21.24 -0.78
N ALA A 242 -10.58 20.30 -1.26
CA ALA A 242 -9.26 20.60 -1.77
C ALA A 242 -9.28 21.52 -3.00
N LEU A 243 -10.39 21.67 -3.69
CA LEU A 243 -10.56 22.60 -4.82
C LEU A 243 -11.20 23.94 -4.41
N GLY A 244 -11.64 24.07 -3.14
CA GLY A 244 -12.27 25.29 -2.63
C GLY A 244 -13.79 25.16 -2.46
N PHE A 245 -14.37 23.95 -2.53
CA PHE A 245 -15.79 23.78 -2.28
C PHE A 245 -16.14 24.12 -0.82
N MET A 246 -17.03 25.10 -0.64
CA MET A 246 -17.48 25.65 0.65
C MET A 246 -16.35 26.25 1.54
N ASN A 247 -15.23 26.63 0.96
CA ASN A 247 -14.16 27.38 1.64
C ASN A 247 -13.52 28.43 0.72
N GLU A 248 -12.74 29.33 1.32
CA GLU A 248 -12.06 30.41 0.61
C GLU A 248 -10.55 30.12 0.43
N LYS A 249 -10.08 28.92 0.75
CA LYS A 249 -8.66 28.57 0.65
C LYS A 249 -8.21 28.41 -0.80
N TYR A 250 -9.07 27.82 -1.62
CA TYR A 250 -8.83 27.57 -3.03
C TYR A 250 -10.04 28.01 -3.86
N HIS A 251 -9.81 28.24 -5.16
CA HIS A 251 -10.85 28.72 -6.10
C HIS A 251 -10.83 27.92 -7.39
N ASP A 252 -10.45 26.66 -7.31
CA ASP A 252 -10.25 25.78 -8.45
C ASP A 252 -11.43 24.85 -8.75
N TYR A 253 -12.49 24.90 -7.91
CA TYR A 253 -13.61 23.97 -8.00
C TYR A 253 -14.27 24.00 -9.37
N ASP A 254 -14.67 25.16 -9.87
CA ASP A 254 -15.35 25.27 -11.17
C ASP A 254 -14.45 24.91 -12.35
N LYS A 255 -13.12 24.95 -12.16
CA LYS A 255 -12.14 24.62 -13.19
C LYS A 255 -11.93 23.12 -13.33
N TYR A 256 -11.87 22.38 -12.23
CA TYR A 256 -11.46 20.98 -12.24
C TYR A 256 -12.57 19.99 -11.87
N TRP A 257 -13.61 20.40 -11.11
CA TRP A 257 -14.70 19.50 -10.80
C TRP A 257 -15.71 19.41 -11.96
N PRO A 258 -16.23 18.23 -12.34
CA PRO A 258 -16.06 16.93 -11.70
C PRO A 258 -14.71 16.25 -12.03
N ALA A 259 -14.22 15.41 -11.10
CA ALA A 259 -13.01 14.63 -11.32
C ALA A 259 -13.14 13.70 -12.54
N ASP A 260 -12.06 13.58 -13.30
CA ASP A 260 -12.00 12.64 -14.41
C ASP A 260 -11.90 11.21 -13.91
N VAL A 261 -11.10 10.96 -12.86
CA VAL A 261 -11.00 9.63 -12.26
C VAL A 261 -10.51 9.68 -10.81
N HIS A 262 -11.13 8.86 -9.96
CA HIS A 262 -10.63 8.46 -8.66
C HIS A 262 -10.02 7.06 -8.75
N PHE A 263 -8.69 6.93 -8.55
CA PHE A 263 -8.06 5.63 -8.38
C PHE A 263 -8.14 5.22 -6.92
N VAL A 264 -8.66 4.04 -6.64
CA VAL A 264 -8.87 3.54 -5.28
C VAL A 264 -8.56 2.04 -5.18
N GLY A 265 -8.12 1.58 -4.02
CA GLY A 265 -8.00 0.16 -3.77
C GLY A 265 -9.38 -0.53 -3.74
N LYS A 266 -9.44 -1.78 -4.16
CA LYS A 266 -10.71 -2.53 -4.24
C LYS A 266 -11.48 -2.59 -2.91
N GLU A 267 -10.78 -2.49 -1.77
CA GLU A 267 -11.35 -2.52 -0.43
C GLU A 267 -12.24 -1.32 -0.10
N ILE A 268 -12.03 -0.20 -0.78
CA ILE A 268 -12.80 1.04 -0.55
C ILE A 268 -13.69 1.42 -1.73
N VAL A 269 -13.84 0.53 -2.71
CA VAL A 269 -14.72 0.75 -3.88
C VAL A 269 -16.16 1.01 -3.44
N ARG A 270 -16.67 0.32 -2.42
CA ARG A 270 -18.01 0.53 -1.91
C ARG A 270 -18.27 1.99 -1.50
N PHE A 271 -17.32 2.60 -0.80
CA PHE A 271 -17.43 3.98 -0.35
C PHE A 271 -17.43 4.97 -1.54
N HIS A 272 -16.60 4.71 -2.55
CA HIS A 272 -16.45 5.61 -3.70
C HIS A 272 -17.49 5.40 -4.80
N SER A 273 -18.09 4.21 -4.89
CA SER A 273 -19.05 3.90 -5.95
C SER A 273 -20.51 3.89 -5.50
N ILE A 274 -20.78 3.79 -4.21
CA ILE A 274 -22.14 3.78 -3.65
C ILE A 274 -22.38 5.03 -2.79
N ILE A 275 -21.57 5.23 -1.75
CA ILE A 275 -21.76 6.28 -0.75
C ILE A 275 -21.44 7.65 -1.33
N TRP A 276 -20.29 7.80 -1.98
CA TRP A 276 -19.84 9.05 -2.56
C TRP A 276 -20.81 9.62 -3.60
N PRO A 277 -21.23 8.88 -4.64
CA PRO A 277 -22.21 9.42 -5.57
C PRO A 277 -23.56 9.75 -4.91
N ALA A 278 -24.02 8.99 -3.91
CA ALA A 278 -25.24 9.30 -3.17
C ALA A 278 -25.15 10.63 -2.42
N MET A 279 -24.02 10.89 -1.75
CA MET A 279 -23.78 12.18 -1.07
C MET A 279 -23.70 13.35 -2.05
N LEU A 280 -23.02 13.17 -3.18
CA LEU A 280 -22.98 14.18 -4.25
C LEU A 280 -24.37 14.47 -4.82
N MET A 281 -25.19 13.43 -5.02
CA MET A 281 -26.59 13.58 -5.46
C MET A 281 -27.44 14.34 -4.43
N SER A 282 -27.19 14.12 -3.12
CA SER A 282 -27.84 14.87 -2.03
C SER A 282 -27.49 16.35 -2.06
N MET A 283 -26.24 16.65 -2.37
CA MET A 283 -25.74 18.02 -2.51
C MET A 283 -26.08 18.68 -3.85
N GLY A 284 -26.70 17.94 -4.79
CA GLY A 284 -26.97 18.43 -6.15
C GLY A 284 -25.70 18.67 -6.98
N MET A 285 -24.61 18.00 -6.66
CA MET A 285 -23.30 18.16 -7.32
C MET A 285 -23.12 17.22 -8.50
N PRO A 286 -22.34 17.61 -9.53
CA PRO A 286 -21.92 16.70 -10.58
C PRO A 286 -21.15 15.51 -10.02
N LEU A 287 -21.29 14.34 -10.66
CA LEU A 287 -20.56 13.12 -10.29
C LEU A 287 -19.19 13.05 -10.98
N PRO A 288 -18.17 12.42 -10.39
CA PRO A 288 -16.94 12.08 -11.07
C PRO A 288 -17.23 11.26 -12.34
N LYS A 289 -16.35 11.35 -13.35
CA LYS A 289 -16.54 10.58 -14.59
C LYS A 289 -16.28 9.09 -14.35
N HIS A 290 -15.20 8.77 -13.60
CA HIS A 290 -14.82 7.39 -13.32
C HIS A 290 -14.34 7.19 -11.88
N VAL A 291 -14.64 6.01 -11.33
CA VAL A 291 -13.99 5.39 -10.17
C VAL A 291 -13.34 4.12 -10.65
N TYR A 292 -12.04 3.97 -10.45
CA TYR A 292 -11.31 2.75 -10.83
C TYR A 292 -10.81 2.02 -9.59
N GLY A 293 -11.37 0.83 -9.34
CA GLY A 293 -11.00 -0.03 -8.22
C GLY A 293 -9.86 -0.98 -8.59
N HIS A 294 -8.61 -0.60 -8.28
CA HIS A 294 -7.44 -1.43 -8.58
C HIS A 294 -7.32 -2.63 -7.63
N GLY A 295 -6.58 -3.67 -8.09
CA GLY A 295 -6.28 -4.86 -7.29
C GLY A 295 -5.23 -4.61 -6.20
N TRP A 296 -5.08 -5.57 -5.31
CA TRP A 296 -4.05 -5.53 -4.28
C TRP A 296 -2.71 -6.06 -4.78
N LEU A 297 -1.64 -5.54 -4.20
CA LEU A 297 -0.39 -6.28 -4.15
C LEU A 297 -0.45 -7.22 -2.94
N VAL A 298 -0.37 -8.51 -3.21
CA VAL A 298 -0.36 -9.58 -2.21
C VAL A 298 1.03 -10.20 -2.12
N MET A 299 1.33 -10.86 -1.01
CA MET A 299 2.58 -11.58 -0.79
C MET A 299 2.22 -12.99 -0.33
N ASP A 300 2.78 -14.02 -0.98
CA ASP A 300 2.48 -15.43 -0.71
C ASP A 300 0.97 -15.76 -0.72
N GLY A 301 0.24 -15.12 -1.65
CA GLY A 301 -1.21 -15.28 -1.78
C GLY A 301 -2.06 -14.60 -0.71
N GLY A 302 -1.45 -13.89 0.25
CA GLY A 302 -2.12 -13.16 1.33
C GLY A 302 -2.01 -11.65 1.23
N LYS A 303 -2.99 -10.92 1.80
CA LYS A 303 -2.95 -9.46 1.91
C LYS A 303 -1.76 -9.03 2.77
N MET A 304 -1.00 -8.04 2.32
CA MET A 304 0.04 -7.42 3.14
C MET A 304 -0.59 -6.76 4.37
N SER A 305 -0.10 -7.14 5.55
CA SER A 305 -0.57 -6.59 6.82
C SER A 305 0.59 -6.44 7.79
N LYS A 306 0.61 -5.32 8.53
CA LYS A 306 1.63 -5.07 9.55
C LYS A 306 1.53 -6.04 10.74
N SER A 307 0.34 -6.54 11.04
CA SER A 307 0.13 -7.53 12.08
C SER A 307 0.74 -8.90 11.73
N THR A 308 0.84 -9.23 10.46
CA THR A 308 1.47 -10.47 9.96
C THR A 308 2.97 -10.30 9.67
N GLY A 309 3.47 -9.06 9.70
CA GLY A 309 4.89 -8.76 9.43
C GLY A 309 5.34 -9.01 7.98
N ASN A 310 4.40 -9.15 7.03
CA ASN A 310 4.65 -9.37 5.61
C ASN A 310 4.55 -8.08 4.78
N VAL A 311 4.93 -6.94 5.35
CA VAL A 311 4.85 -5.63 4.69
C VAL A 311 6.18 -5.31 4.00
N VAL A 312 6.12 -4.96 2.73
CA VAL A 312 7.26 -4.51 1.93
C VAL A 312 7.44 -3.00 2.07
N ASP A 313 8.63 -2.59 2.48
CA ASP A 313 9.01 -1.18 2.66
C ASP A 313 9.47 -0.55 1.33
N PRO A 314 8.71 0.43 0.78
CA PRO A 314 9.09 1.07 -0.48
C PRO A 314 10.39 1.88 -0.39
N TYR A 315 10.76 2.41 0.79
CA TYR A 315 12.03 3.09 0.98
C TYR A 315 13.21 2.16 0.70
N LEU A 316 13.17 0.97 1.31
CA LEU A 316 14.22 -0.02 1.14
C LEU A 316 14.43 -0.40 -0.34
N LEU A 317 13.33 -0.63 -1.06
CA LEU A 317 13.40 -1.01 -2.46
C LEU A 317 13.87 0.16 -3.36
N ALA A 318 13.39 1.38 -3.10
CA ALA A 318 13.78 2.56 -3.87
C ALA A 318 15.26 2.92 -3.64
N GLU A 319 15.76 2.83 -2.40
CA GLU A 319 17.17 3.06 -2.08
C GLU A 319 18.08 2.00 -2.72
N LYS A 320 17.64 0.74 -2.81
CA LYS A 320 18.44 -0.36 -3.35
C LYS A 320 18.43 -0.44 -4.88
N PHE A 321 17.30 -0.29 -5.51
CA PHE A 321 17.12 -0.54 -6.93
C PHE A 321 16.90 0.74 -7.78
N GLY A 322 16.72 1.87 -7.13
CA GLY A 322 16.36 3.12 -7.75
C GLY A 322 14.86 3.30 -7.93
N VAL A 323 14.43 4.56 -7.86
CA VAL A 323 13.01 4.95 -7.87
C VAL A 323 12.34 4.57 -9.20
N ASP A 324 12.95 4.88 -10.32
CA ASP A 324 12.37 4.59 -11.64
C ASP A 324 12.22 3.09 -11.90
N ALA A 325 13.16 2.27 -11.42
CA ALA A 325 13.06 0.82 -11.53
C ALA A 325 11.87 0.27 -10.73
N LEU A 326 11.66 0.80 -9.52
CA LEU A 326 10.51 0.42 -8.69
C LEU A 326 9.18 0.89 -9.29
N ARG A 327 9.10 2.14 -9.79
CA ARG A 327 7.92 2.68 -10.49
C ARG A 327 7.56 1.82 -11.70
N PHE A 328 8.56 1.49 -12.53
CA PHE A 328 8.39 0.63 -13.69
C PHE A 328 7.85 -0.75 -13.31
N PHE A 329 8.49 -1.41 -12.35
CA PHE A 329 8.07 -2.73 -11.87
C PHE A 329 6.60 -2.75 -11.45
N LEU A 330 6.18 -1.78 -10.63
CA LEU A 330 4.80 -1.70 -10.12
C LEU A 330 3.76 -1.65 -11.25
N LEU A 331 4.05 -0.96 -12.34
CA LEU A 331 3.10 -0.74 -13.43
C LEU A 331 3.27 -1.70 -14.61
N ARG A 332 4.44 -2.36 -14.72
CA ARG A 332 4.77 -3.31 -15.78
C ARG A 332 4.31 -4.73 -15.47
N THR A 333 4.39 -5.12 -14.20
CA THR A 333 4.29 -6.53 -13.80
C THR A 333 2.86 -6.99 -13.60
N PHE A 334 1.97 -6.11 -13.11
CA PHE A 334 0.63 -6.49 -12.69
C PHE A 334 -0.45 -5.77 -13.50
N PRO A 335 -1.53 -6.48 -13.92
CA PRO A 335 -2.71 -5.82 -14.46
C PRO A 335 -3.36 -4.94 -13.38
N PHE A 336 -3.55 -3.65 -13.65
CA PHE A 336 -3.99 -2.69 -12.63
C PHE A 336 -5.33 -3.04 -11.97
N GLY A 337 -6.26 -3.64 -12.71
CA GLY A 337 -7.59 -4.05 -12.20
C GLY A 337 -7.63 -5.38 -11.43
N SER A 338 -6.50 -6.10 -11.32
CA SER A 338 -6.41 -7.43 -10.72
C SER A 338 -5.35 -7.47 -9.61
N ASP A 339 -5.46 -8.44 -8.70
CA ASP A 339 -4.44 -8.64 -7.68
C ASP A 339 -3.12 -9.11 -8.30
N GLY A 340 -2.01 -8.63 -7.76
CA GLY A 340 -0.67 -8.99 -8.17
C GLY A 340 0.12 -9.61 -7.03
N ASN A 341 0.79 -10.75 -7.29
CA ASN A 341 1.65 -11.38 -6.29
C ASN A 341 3.06 -10.81 -6.37
N PHE A 342 3.44 -10.02 -5.35
CA PHE A 342 4.77 -9.43 -5.24
C PHE A 342 5.79 -10.47 -4.76
N SER A 343 6.99 -10.45 -5.37
CA SER A 343 8.18 -11.08 -4.80
C SER A 343 9.43 -10.29 -5.17
N ASN A 344 10.46 -10.36 -4.34
CA ASN A 344 11.75 -9.73 -4.60
C ASN A 344 12.43 -10.30 -5.86
N GLU A 345 12.26 -11.60 -6.11
CA GLU A 345 12.75 -12.25 -7.33
C GLU A 345 12.09 -11.69 -8.59
N LEU A 346 10.76 -11.50 -8.56
CA LEU A 346 10.01 -10.95 -9.68
C LEU A 346 10.45 -9.50 -9.97
N LEU A 347 10.67 -8.69 -8.93
CA LEU A 347 11.22 -7.34 -9.06
C LEU A 347 12.58 -7.34 -9.74
N ILE A 348 13.53 -8.14 -9.25
CA ILE A 348 14.90 -8.22 -9.80
C ILE A 348 14.87 -8.73 -11.25
N ASN A 349 14.06 -9.75 -11.54
CA ASN A 349 13.93 -10.30 -12.88
C ASN A 349 13.36 -9.28 -13.87
N THR A 350 12.31 -8.54 -13.48
CA THR A 350 11.72 -7.49 -14.32
C THR A 350 12.75 -6.38 -14.62
N ILE A 351 13.52 -5.95 -13.61
CA ILE A 351 14.58 -4.96 -13.80
C ILE A 351 15.66 -5.49 -14.76
N ASN A 352 16.12 -6.72 -14.56
CA ASN A 352 17.19 -7.30 -15.35
C ASN A 352 16.78 -7.57 -16.80
N ILE A 353 15.55 -8.03 -17.03
CA ILE A 353 15.08 -8.39 -18.38
C ILE A 353 14.65 -7.13 -19.14
N ASP A 354 13.69 -6.40 -18.62
CA ASP A 354 13.07 -5.30 -19.37
C ASP A 354 13.97 -4.05 -19.34
N LEU A 355 14.44 -3.64 -18.16
CA LEU A 355 15.18 -2.38 -18.04
C LEU A 355 16.67 -2.52 -18.39
N ALA A 356 17.36 -3.54 -17.88
CA ALA A 356 18.79 -3.66 -18.13
C ALA A 356 19.09 -4.28 -19.50
N ASN A 357 18.49 -5.45 -19.81
CA ASN A 357 18.80 -6.15 -21.06
C ASN A 357 18.11 -5.53 -22.28
N ASP A 358 16.81 -5.18 -22.19
CA ASP A 358 16.10 -4.66 -23.36
C ASP A 358 16.40 -3.16 -23.55
N LEU A 359 15.98 -2.28 -22.65
CA LEU A 359 16.09 -0.84 -22.80
C LEU A 359 17.53 -0.33 -22.58
N GLY A 360 18.15 -0.68 -21.49
CA GLY A 360 19.49 -0.21 -21.11
C GLY A 360 20.57 -0.65 -22.09
N ASN A 361 20.50 -1.91 -22.53
CA ASN A 361 21.42 -2.45 -23.53
C ASN A 361 21.22 -1.80 -24.92
N LEU A 362 19.95 -1.56 -25.33
CA LEU A 362 19.66 -0.85 -26.59
C LEU A 362 20.32 0.54 -26.61
N VAL A 363 20.13 1.32 -25.54
CA VAL A 363 20.72 2.67 -25.42
C VAL A 363 22.25 2.59 -25.41
N SER A 364 22.84 1.75 -24.56
CA SER A 364 24.30 1.64 -24.41
C SER A 364 24.99 1.13 -25.67
N ARG A 365 24.45 0.12 -26.34
CA ARG A 365 25.00 -0.43 -27.60
C ARG A 365 24.92 0.63 -28.72
N THR A 366 23.80 1.30 -28.85
CA THR A 366 23.58 2.28 -29.91
C THR A 366 24.54 3.45 -29.73
N THR A 367 24.61 4.07 -28.56
CA THR A 367 25.52 5.21 -28.29
C THR A 367 26.99 4.81 -28.44
N ALA A 368 27.38 3.60 -27.94
CA ALA A 368 28.74 3.11 -28.10
C ALA A 368 29.14 2.85 -29.58
N MET A 369 28.20 2.37 -30.40
CA MET A 369 28.45 2.17 -31.84
C MET A 369 28.59 3.52 -32.58
N VAL A 370 27.76 4.51 -32.24
CA VAL A 370 27.89 5.87 -32.82
C VAL A 370 29.24 6.48 -32.41
N GLU A 371 29.63 6.37 -31.16
CA GLU A 371 30.93 6.81 -30.67
C GLU A 371 32.08 6.14 -31.44
N LYS A 372 32.04 4.82 -31.52
CA LYS A 372 33.08 4.01 -32.13
C LYS A 372 33.23 4.25 -33.64
N TYR A 373 32.13 4.35 -34.38
CA TYR A 373 32.16 4.37 -35.85
C TYR A 373 32.12 5.79 -36.45
N PHE A 374 31.62 6.78 -35.67
CA PHE A 374 31.42 8.15 -36.14
C PHE A 374 32.02 9.22 -35.21
N GLY A 375 32.78 8.80 -34.16
CA GLY A 375 33.36 9.75 -33.21
C GLY A 375 32.33 10.53 -32.42
N GLY A 376 31.16 9.93 -32.17
CA GLY A 376 30.07 10.53 -31.40
C GLY A 376 29.08 11.38 -32.20
N THR A 377 29.32 11.61 -33.49
CA THR A 377 28.44 12.49 -34.31
C THR A 377 28.03 11.81 -35.62
N LEU A 378 26.73 11.53 -35.76
CA LEU A 378 26.18 10.97 -36.98
C LEU A 378 26.11 12.02 -38.09
N PRO A 379 26.61 11.71 -39.33
CA PRO A 379 26.48 12.59 -40.47
C PRO A 379 25.07 12.65 -41.04
N GLU A 380 24.80 13.62 -41.87
CA GLU A 380 23.52 13.76 -42.59
C GLU A 380 23.35 12.72 -43.72
N ALA A 381 24.45 12.31 -44.38
CA ALA A 381 24.42 11.35 -45.48
C ALA A 381 24.00 9.96 -45.00
N ARG A 382 22.87 9.48 -45.51
CA ARG A 382 22.26 8.21 -45.11
C ARG A 382 21.68 7.46 -46.31
N GLU A 383 21.79 6.14 -46.25
CA GLU A 383 21.23 5.24 -47.25
C GLU A 383 20.22 4.27 -46.58
N ALA A 384 18.98 4.27 -47.06
CA ALA A 384 17.95 3.36 -46.57
C ALA A 384 18.23 1.91 -47.00
N GLY A 385 17.66 0.96 -46.24
CA GLY A 385 17.76 -0.46 -46.52
C GLY A 385 16.46 -1.20 -46.26
N GLU A 386 16.35 -2.42 -46.77
CA GLU A 386 15.14 -3.23 -46.75
C GLU A 386 14.60 -3.48 -45.35
N ALA A 387 15.48 -3.65 -44.34
CA ALA A 387 15.10 -3.93 -42.94
C ALA A 387 14.49 -2.70 -42.23
N ASP A 388 14.58 -1.48 -42.78
CA ASP A 388 14.19 -0.24 -42.12
C ASP A 388 12.67 -0.11 -42.01
N GLU A 389 11.93 -0.47 -43.06
CA GLU A 389 10.49 -0.26 -43.19
C GLU A 389 9.73 -0.96 -42.06
N ALA A 390 10.12 -2.17 -41.73
CA ALA A 390 9.46 -2.96 -40.65
C ALA A 390 9.64 -2.29 -39.27
N LEU A 391 10.80 -1.70 -39.00
CA LEU A 391 11.06 -0.95 -37.80
C LEU A 391 10.28 0.37 -37.75
N ILE A 392 10.39 1.15 -38.81
CA ILE A 392 9.78 2.48 -38.93
C ILE A 392 8.25 2.38 -38.82
N SER A 393 7.64 1.45 -39.56
CA SER A 393 6.19 1.22 -39.52
C SER A 393 5.70 0.87 -38.10
N MET A 394 6.42 0.01 -37.39
CA MET A 394 6.06 -0.38 -36.03
C MET A 394 6.14 0.79 -35.04
N LEU A 395 7.17 1.63 -35.12
CA LEU A 395 7.36 2.80 -34.27
C LEU A 395 6.36 3.93 -34.60
N SER A 396 6.08 4.16 -35.91
CA SER A 396 5.15 5.21 -36.35
C SER A 396 3.72 5.03 -35.83
N GLY A 397 3.26 3.78 -35.57
CA GLY A 397 1.97 3.51 -34.97
C GLY A 397 1.99 3.29 -33.46
N LEU A 398 3.15 3.40 -32.81
CA LEU A 398 3.30 3.05 -31.40
C LEU A 398 2.47 3.97 -30.50
N ARG A 399 2.51 5.29 -30.70
CA ARG A 399 1.79 6.24 -29.87
C ARG A 399 0.29 5.94 -29.81
N ASP A 400 -0.34 5.66 -30.94
CA ASP A 400 -1.78 5.42 -31.00
C ASP A 400 -2.16 4.09 -30.30
N ARG A 401 -1.34 3.04 -30.43
CA ARG A 401 -1.54 1.78 -29.70
C ARG A 401 -1.34 1.96 -28.20
N TYR A 402 -0.34 2.72 -27.79
CA TYR A 402 -0.08 3.08 -26.40
C TYR A 402 -1.23 3.90 -25.81
N GLU A 403 -1.70 4.95 -26.51
CA GLU A 403 -2.82 5.78 -26.11
C GLU A 403 -4.09 4.95 -25.89
N ALA A 404 -4.39 4.03 -26.79
CA ALA A 404 -5.56 3.15 -26.69
C ALA A 404 -5.57 2.27 -25.42
N GLN A 405 -4.40 1.97 -24.85
CA GLN A 405 -4.28 1.26 -23.58
C GLN A 405 -4.36 2.21 -22.38
N MET A 406 -3.66 3.34 -22.45
CA MET A 406 -3.61 4.32 -21.36
C MET A 406 -4.98 4.93 -21.07
N GLU A 407 -5.79 5.22 -22.10
CA GLU A 407 -7.16 5.74 -21.93
C GLU A 407 -8.11 4.72 -21.24
N LYS A 408 -7.73 3.44 -21.17
CA LYS A 408 -8.42 2.37 -20.44
C LYS A 408 -7.77 2.06 -19.09
N PHE A 409 -6.80 2.86 -18.64
CA PHE A 409 -6.01 2.65 -17.42
C PHE A 409 -5.24 1.31 -17.41
N GLN A 410 -4.87 0.79 -18.60
CA GLN A 410 -4.15 -0.47 -18.77
C GLN A 410 -2.64 -0.22 -18.90
N PHE A 411 -2.00 0.22 -17.81
CA PHE A 411 -0.59 0.58 -17.77
C PHE A 411 0.34 -0.54 -18.27
N GLN A 412 0.12 -1.76 -17.81
CA GLN A 412 0.90 -2.93 -18.21
C GLN A 412 0.88 -3.12 -19.73
N ASN A 413 -0.30 -3.04 -20.35
CA ASN A 413 -0.47 -3.21 -21.79
C ASN A 413 0.15 -2.04 -22.57
N GLY A 414 0.05 -0.80 -22.04
CA GLY A 414 0.72 0.35 -22.62
C GLY A 414 2.25 0.17 -22.66
N LEU A 415 2.83 -0.28 -21.54
CA LEU A 415 4.25 -0.61 -21.45
C LEU A 415 4.63 -1.76 -22.37
N GLU A 416 3.76 -2.78 -22.51
CA GLU A 416 3.99 -3.90 -23.43
C GLU A 416 4.15 -3.43 -24.90
N GLU A 417 3.31 -2.47 -25.36
CA GLU A 417 3.42 -1.92 -26.71
C GLU A 417 4.78 -1.23 -26.93
N ILE A 418 5.28 -0.49 -25.91
CA ILE A 418 6.59 0.16 -25.99
C ILE A 418 7.70 -0.90 -26.05
N PHE A 419 7.65 -1.92 -25.19
CA PHE A 419 8.70 -2.94 -25.10
C PHE A 419 8.74 -3.85 -26.34
N LYS A 420 7.63 -4.12 -27.01
CA LYS A 420 7.63 -4.76 -28.34
C LYS A 420 8.47 -3.97 -29.35
N CYS A 421 8.39 -2.63 -29.32
CA CYS A 421 9.19 -1.78 -30.19
C CYS A 421 10.68 -1.77 -29.80
N ILE A 422 11.00 -1.75 -28.49
CA ILE A 422 12.37 -1.86 -28.00
C ILE A 422 13.00 -3.20 -28.43
N GLN A 423 12.27 -4.30 -28.27
CA GLN A 423 12.72 -5.63 -28.71
C GLN A 423 12.89 -5.70 -30.24
N ARG A 424 11.99 -5.06 -31.01
CA ARG A 424 12.15 -4.95 -32.47
C ARG A 424 13.42 -4.15 -32.83
N ALA A 425 13.72 -3.07 -32.11
CA ALA A 425 14.96 -2.31 -32.34
C ALA A 425 16.22 -3.12 -31.99
N ASN A 426 16.20 -3.90 -30.91
CA ASN A 426 17.29 -4.83 -30.59
C ASN A 426 17.50 -5.86 -31.72
N LYS A 427 16.40 -6.49 -32.19
CA LYS A 427 16.45 -7.43 -33.32
C LYS A 427 16.97 -6.79 -34.58
N TYR A 428 16.64 -5.51 -34.87
CA TYR A 428 17.12 -4.76 -36.02
C TYR A 428 18.65 -4.56 -36.00
N ILE A 429 19.28 -4.44 -34.83
CA ILE A 429 20.74 -4.45 -34.70
C ILE A 429 21.34 -5.77 -35.23
N ASP A 430 20.73 -6.89 -34.88
CA ASP A 430 21.23 -8.21 -35.26
C ASP A 430 20.98 -8.49 -36.76
N GLU A 431 19.88 -8.01 -37.32
CA GLU A 431 19.55 -8.13 -38.74
C GLU A 431 20.48 -7.26 -39.63
N THR A 432 20.79 -6.04 -39.19
CA THR A 432 21.59 -5.09 -39.96
C THR A 432 23.10 -5.25 -39.76
N MET A 433 23.51 -5.96 -38.72
CA MET A 433 24.93 -6.24 -38.42
C MET A 433 25.84 -5.01 -38.55
N PRO A 434 25.66 -3.93 -37.74
CA PRO A 434 26.44 -2.68 -37.87
C PRO A 434 27.93 -2.90 -37.82
N TRP A 435 28.41 -3.90 -37.09
CA TRP A 435 29.81 -4.29 -37.02
C TRP A 435 30.37 -4.87 -38.33
N ALA A 436 29.51 -5.39 -39.20
CA ALA A 436 29.89 -5.85 -40.52
C ALA A 436 29.91 -4.67 -41.51
N LEU A 437 28.91 -3.80 -41.47
CA LEU A 437 28.86 -2.57 -42.26
C LEU A 437 30.08 -1.66 -42.02
N ALA A 438 30.51 -1.57 -40.77
CA ALA A 438 31.64 -0.73 -40.35
C ALA A 438 33.01 -1.14 -40.95
N LYS A 439 33.11 -2.33 -41.58
CA LYS A 439 34.38 -2.80 -42.18
C LYS A 439 34.72 -2.18 -43.49
N ASP A 440 33.75 -1.58 -44.19
CA ASP A 440 33.92 -0.95 -45.51
C ASP A 440 33.38 0.49 -45.49
N GLU A 441 34.23 1.44 -45.84
CA GLU A 441 33.88 2.86 -45.91
C GLU A 441 32.73 3.15 -46.89
N ALA A 442 32.55 2.34 -47.93
CA ALA A 442 31.41 2.45 -48.87
C ALA A 442 30.05 2.24 -48.18
N ASN A 443 30.00 1.48 -47.12
CA ASN A 443 28.77 1.20 -46.31
C ASN A 443 28.51 2.26 -45.24
N LYS A 444 29.33 3.29 -45.12
CA LYS A 444 29.18 4.32 -44.08
C LYS A 444 27.83 5.04 -44.10
N PRO A 445 27.28 5.43 -45.28
CA PRO A 445 25.92 6.00 -45.31
C PRO A 445 24.82 5.04 -44.85
N ARG A 446 24.94 3.74 -45.16
CA ARG A 446 24.04 2.70 -44.70
C ARG A 446 24.15 2.52 -43.15
N LEU A 447 25.37 2.45 -42.64
CA LEU A 447 25.60 2.36 -41.20
C LEU A 447 25.05 3.59 -40.46
N ALA A 448 25.20 4.79 -41.03
CA ALA A 448 24.64 6.01 -40.47
C ALA A 448 23.09 5.96 -40.39
N ALA A 449 22.46 5.43 -41.45
CA ALA A 449 21.01 5.20 -41.45
C ALA A 449 20.57 4.22 -40.32
N VAL A 450 21.28 3.10 -40.18
CA VAL A 450 21.00 2.13 -39.12
C VAL A 450 21.12 2.77 -37.73
N MET A 451 22.17 3.52 -37.45
CA MET A 451 22.36 4.21 -36.17
C MET A 451 21.27 5.25 -35.91
N TYR A 452 20.90 6.03 -36.94
CA TYR A 452 19.83 7.02 -36.83
C TYR A 452 18.48 6.35 -36.49
N ASN A 453 18.15 5.27 -37.15
CA ASN A 453 16.93 4.53 -36.96
C ASN A 453 16.85 3.97 -35.52
N LEU A 454 17.96 3.53 -34.97
CA LEU A 454 18.02 3.10 -33.54
C LEU A 454 17.85 4.26 -32.60
N LEU A 455 18.53 5.40 -32.81
CA LEU A 455 18.40 6.59 -31.97
C LEU A 455 16.97 7.14 -32.00
N GLU A 456 16.34 7.16 -33.17
CA GLU A 456 14.97 7.62 -33.35
C GLU A 456 13.96 6.67 -32.65
N SER A 457 14.21 5.36 -32.72
CA SER A 457 13.42 4.35 -31.97
C SER A 457 13.53 4.59 -30.48
N ILE A 458 14.74 4.83 -29.96
CA ILE A 458 14.98 5.13 -28.54
C ILE A 458 14.24 6.40 -28.12
N ARG A 459 14.32 7.49 -28.95
CA ARG A 459 13.63 8.76 -28.69
C ARG A 459 12.13 8.56 -28.53
N ILE A 460 11.50 7.88 -29.47
CA ILE A 460 10.04 7.63 -29.45
C ILE A 460 9.67 6.81 -28.21
N CYS A 461 10.35 5.68 -27.97
CA CYS A 461 10.08 4.83 -26.81
C CYS A 461 10.31 5.57 -25.48
N ALA A 462 11.41 6.30 -25.33
CA ALA A 462 11.71 7.06 -24.13
C ALA A 462 10.71 8.20 -23.88
N THR A 463 10.19 8.85 -24.95
CA THR A 463 9.14 9.87 -24.80
C THR A 463 7.86 9.27 -24.21
N LEU A 464 7.45 8.08 -24.65
CA LEU A 464 6.27 7.40 -24.13
C LEU A 464 6.49 6.74 -22.74
N LEU A 465 7.76 6.51 -22.36
CA LEU A 465 8.15 6.03 -21.03
C LEU A 465 8.24 7.13 -19.97
N LEU A 466 8.25 8.42 -20.36
CA LEU A 466 8.32 9.56 -19.42
C LEU A 466 7.35 9.48 -18.24
N PRO A 467 6.09 9.04 -18.39
CA PRO A 467 5.16 8.89 -17.28
C PRO A 467 5.61 7.88 -16.21
N PHE A 468 6.38 6.87 -16.60
CA PHE A 468 6.77 5.73 -15.76
C PHE A 468 8.15 5.89 -15.13
N ILE A 469 9.15 6.31 -15.91
CA ILE A 469 10.56 6.40 -15.52
C ILE A 469 11.15 7.78 -15.89
N PRO A 470 10.62 8.88 -15.32
CA PRO A 470 10.92 10.24 -15.78
C PRO A 470 12.39 10.62 -15.69
N GLU A 471 13.10 10.23 -14.63
CA GLU A 471 14.52 10.56 -14.45
C GLU A 471 15.41 9.80 -15.44
N SER A 472 15.13 8.52 -15.63
CA SER A 472 15.87 7.68 -16.59
C SER A 472 15.66 8.13 -18.03
N CYS A 473 14.45 8.57 -18.40
CA CYS A 473 14.19 9.13 -19.71
C CYS A 473 15.00 10.41 -19.95
N GLY A 474 15.13 11.30 -18.97
CA GLY A 474 16.00 12.47 -19.05
C GLY A 474 17.45 12.11 -19.35
N LYS A 475 17.99 11.08 -18.69
CA LYS A 475 19.33 10.56 -18.95
C LYS A 475 19.45 9.95 -20.34
N ILE A 476 18.44 9.21 -20.80
CA ILE A 476 18.39 8.64 -22.15
C ILE A 476 18.45 9.74 -23.20
N PHE A 477 17.60 10.78 -23.09
CA PHE A 477 17.58 11.90 -24.03
C PHE A 477 18.93 12.62 -24.10
N ALA A 478 19.57 12.86 -22.94
CA ALA A 478 20.91 13.44 -22.90
C ALA A 478 21.94 12.55 -23.62
N GLN A 479 21.89 11.23 -23.46
CA GLN A 479 22.83 10.31 -24.12
C GLN A 479 22.63 10.23 -25.62
N ILE A 480 21.39 10.27 -26.12
CA ILE A 480 21.09 10.19 -27.55
C ILE A 480 21.07 11.55 -28.23
N GLY A 481 21.38 12.65 -27.53
CA GLY A 481 21.38 14.00 -28.09
C GLY A 481 20.02 14.53 -28.53
N ALA A 482 18.94 14.07 -27.88
CA ALA A 482 17.57 14.50 -28.18
C ALA A 482 17.21 15.75 -27.36
N GLY A 483 16.89 16.85 -28.02
CA GLY A 483 16.39 18.05 -27.37
C GLY A 483 14.95 17.93 -26.90
N ALA A 484 14.53 18.79 -25.97
CA ALA A 484 13.18 18.76 -25.39
C ALA A 484 12.07 18.98 -26.44
N ASP A 485 12.37 19.72 -27.51
CA ASP A 485 11.47 20.02 -28.63
C ASP A 485 11.04 18.79 -29.43
N VAL A 486 11.90 17.75 -29.45
CA VAL A 486 11.64 16.48 -30.17
C VAL A 486 11.16 15.36 -29.21
N CYS A 487 11.10 15.61 -27.91
CA CYS A 487 10.65 14.68 -26.88
C CYS A 487 9.23 15.02 -26.38
N THR A 488 8.34 15.38 -27.30
CA THR A 488 6.95 15.77 -27.03
C THR A 488 5.96 14.70 -27.48
N TRP A 489 4.73 14.78 -27.00
CA TRP A 489 3.64 13.88 -27.40
C TRP A 489 3.42 13.87 -28.93
N GLU A 490 3.42 15.05 -29.54
CA GLU A 490 3.25 15.21 -30.97
C GLU A 490 4.42 14.61 -31.74
N ALA A 491 5.64 14.86 -31.27
CA ALA A 491 6.86 14.34 -31.91
C ALA A 491 6.96 12.79 -31.77
N ALA A 492 6.39 12.20 -30.77
CA ALA A 492 6.36 10.72 -30.58
C ALA A 492 5.57 10.00 -31.68
N ASN A 493 4.66 10.68 -32.37
CA ASN A 493 3.89 10.12 -33.51
C ASN A 493 4.56 10.33 -34.87
N THR A 494 5.71 10.95 -34.92
CA THR A 494 6.37 11.31 -36.19
C THR A 494 7.77 10.76 -36.18
N TRP A 495 8.07 9.96 -37.22
CA TRP A 495 9.42 9.47 -37.46
C TRP A 495 10.35 10.57 -38.01
N GLY A 496 11.63 10.51 -37.68
CA GLY A 496 12.66 11.39 -38.26
C GLY A 496 12.66 12.79 -37.61
N LYS A 497 12.36 12.91 -36.32
CA LYS A 497 12.39 14.19 -35.60
C LYS A 497 13.75 14.55 -35.00
N LEU A 498 14.65 13.58 -34.80
CA LEU A 498 16.02 13.92 -34.42
C LEU A 498 16.68 14.79 -35.50
N PRO A 499 17.62 15.68 -35.14
CA PRO A 499 18.36 16.48 -36.10
C PRO A 499 19.03 15.64 -37.20
N GLN A 500 19.28 16.25 -38.34
CA GLN A 500 19.99 15.55 -39.42
C GLN A 500 21.41 15.14 -38.98
N THR A 501 22.08 15.98 -38.22
CA THR A 501 23.33 15.64 -37.54
C THR A 501 23.05 15.44 -36.08
N VAL A 502 23.31 14.24 -35.55
CA VAL A 502 23.02 13.86 -34.15
C VAL A 502 24.33 13.64 -33.41
N ALA A 503 24.55 14.38 -32.34
CA ALA A 503 25.64 14.16 -31.39
C ALA A 503 25.19 13.34 -30.21
N VAL A 504 25.79 12.18 -29.98
CA VAL A 504 25.54 11.35 -28.83
C VAL A 504 26.56 11.60 -27.73
N HIS A 505 26.19 11.33 -26.48
CA HIS A 505 27.06 11.47 -25.31
C HIS A 505 27.10 10.14 -24.58
N LYS A 506 28.25 9.48 -24.53
CA LYS A 506 28.40 8.27 -23.73
C LYS A 506 28.22 8.60 -22.23
N GLY A 507 27.24 8.00 -21.61
CA GLY A 507 26.98 8.12 -20.20
C GLY A 507 27.17 6.79 -19.46
N GLU A 508 26.86 6.80 -18.17
CA GLU A 508 26.75 5.57 -17.38
C GLU A 508 25.57 4.71 -17.86
N ALA A 509 25.61 3.42 -17.55
CA ALA A 509 24.49 2.51 -17.82
C ALA A 509 23.22 3.03 -17.10
N ILE A 510 22.14 3.20 -17.86
CA ILE A 510 20.86 3.71 -17.31
C ILE A 510 20.32 2.76 -16.23
N PHE A 511 20.36 1.45 -16.51
CA PHE A 511 19.97 0.40 -15.58
C PHE A 511 21.09 -0.66 -15.55
N PRO A 512 21.93 -0.66 -14.49
CA PRO A 512 22.94 -1.70 -14.33
C PRO A 512 22.29 -3.04 -14.03
N ARG A 513 22.86 -4.13 -14.55
CA ARG A 513 22.38 -5.48 -14.27
C ARG A 513 22.60 -5.82 -12.80
N ILE A 514 21.58 -6.38 -12.17
CA ILE A 514 21.59 -6.78 -10.77
C ILE A 514 22.03 -8.25 -10.65
N ASP A 515 22.97 -8.53 -9.77
CA ASP A 515 23.32 -9.88 -9.34
C ASP A 515 22.19 -10.40 -8.43
N ALA A 516 21.31 -11.25 -8.98
CA ALA A 516 20.09 -11.66 -8.29
C ALA A 516 20.36 -12.44 -6.99
N PRO A 517 21.24 -13.49 -6.93
CA PRO A 517 21.54 -14.18 -5.68
C PRO A 517 22.04 -13.26 -4.59
N LYS A 518 22.94 -12.35 -4.91
CA LYS A 518 23.51 -11.39 -3.96
C LYS A 518 22.45 -10.40 -3.47
N ALA A 519 21.64 -9.85 -4.38
CA ALA A 519 20.63 -8.87 -4.04
C ALA A 519 19.51 -9.46 -3.17
N LEU A 520 19.10 -10.71 -3.42
CA LEU A 520 18.13 -11.44 -2.60
C LEU A 520 18.62 -11.67 -1.18
N ALA A 521 19.86 -12.17 -1.02
CA ALA A 521 20.45 -12.38 0.30
C ALA A 521 20.54 -11.08 1.11
N GLU A 522 20.94 -9.98 0.47
CA GLU A 522 21.00 -8.66 1.13
C GLU A 522 19.58 -8.15 1.52
N LEU A 523 18.56 -8.40 0.71
CA LEU A 523 17.18 -8.03 1.05
C LEU A 523 16.65 -8.83 2.24
N GLU A 524 16.86 -10.14 2.25
CA GLU A 524 16.47 -10.99 3.38
C GLU A 524 17.11 -10.54 4.69
N GLU A 525 18.38 -10.16 4.66
CA GLU A 525 19.08 -9.62 5.84
C GLU A 525 18.50 -8.29 6.31
N LEU A 526 18.21 -7.36 5.37
CA LEU A 526 17.62 -6.06 5.66
C LEU A 526 16.19 -6.19 6.21
N GLU A 527 15.37 -7.05 5.63
CA GLU A 527 14.03 -7.34 6.12
C GLU A 527 14.04 -7.99 7.50
N ALA A 528 14.95 -8.92 7.73
CA ALA A 528 15.15 -9.53 9.04
C ALA A 528 15.63 -8.50 10.09
N ALA A 529 16.47 -7.55 9.71
CA ALA A 529 16.89 -6.47 10.58
C ALA A 529 15.74 -5.52 10.91
N GLN A 530 14.90 -5.16 9.92
CA GLN A 530 13.70 -4.36 10.14
C GLN A 530 12.69 -5.07 11.07
N LYS A 531 12.45 -6.36 10.85
CA LYS A 531 11.57 -7.15 11.73
C LYS A 531 12.10 -7.18 13.17
N ARG A 532 13.41 -7.38 13.36
CA ARG A 532 14.03 -7.33 14.70
C ARG A 532 13.88 -5.97 15.38
N ALA A 533 14.04 -4.88 14.62
CA ALA A 533 13.89 -3.52 15.16
C ALA A 533 12.44 -3.16 15.57
N LEU A 534 11.43 -3.84 14.99
CA LEU A 534 10.01 -3.66 15.33
C LEU A 534 9.56 -4.51 16.52
N LEU A 535 10.36 -5.53 16.91
CA LEU A 535 10.05 -6.31 18.10
C LEU A 535 10.24 -5.44 19.35
N PRO A 536 9.33 -5.55 20.34
CA PRO A 536 9.49 -4.84 21.59
C PRO A 536 10.82 -5.23 22.23
N ALA A 537 11.49 -4.27 22.84
CA ALA A 537 12.69 -4.57 23.63
C ALA A 537 12.32 -5.55 24.75
N VAL A 538 12.93 -6.75 24.69
CA VAL A 538 12.75 -7.80 25.69
C VAL A 538 13.90 -7.69 26.68
N GLU A 539 13.58 -7.44 27.93
CA GLU A 539 14.54 -7.47 29.04
C GLU A 539 14.48 -8.85 29.68
N VAL A 540 15.58 -9.56 29.62
CA VAL A 540 15.75 -10.86 30.29
C VAL A 540 16.68 -10.66 31.48
N GLU A 541 16.38 -11.29 32.59
CA GLU A 541 17.26 -11.28 33.75
C GLU A 541 18.64 -11.88 33.39
N PRO A 542 19.76 -11.22 33.74
CA PRO A 542 21.09 -11.72 33.38
C PRO A 542 21.37 -13.06 34.04
N GLN A 543 22.18 -13.89 33.37
CA GLN A 543 22.59 -15.16 33.94
C GLN A 543 23.41 -14.95 35.24
N LEU A 544 23.16 -15.81 36.22
CA LEU A 544 23.94 -15.82 37.46
C LEU A 544 25.41 -16.22 37.18
N GLU A 545 26.32 -15.44 37.70
CA GLU A 545 27.78 -15.74 37.58
C GLU A 545 28.19 -16.91 38.49
N GLU A 546 27.48 -17.09 39.63
CA GLU A 546 27.72 -18.16 40.57
C GLU A 546 27.28 -19.51 39.98
N LYS A 547 28.22 -20.47 40.00
CA LYS A 547 27.98 -21.81 39.46
C LYS A 547 27.47 -22.74 40.56
N VAL A 548 26.41 -23.46 40.24
CA VAL A 548 25.87 -24.52 41.09
C VAL A 548 26.61 -25.82 40.73
N ASP A 549 27.20 -26.53 41.73
CA ASP A 549 27.78 -27.83 41.52
C ASP A 549 26.73 -28.89 41.19
N PHE A 550 27.13 -29.95 40.51
CA PHE A 550 26.20 -30.98 40.02
C PHE A 550 25.48 -31.72 41.12
N ASP A 551 26.16 -31.97 42.27
CA ASP A 551 25.58 -32.67 43.41
C ASP A 551 24.48 -31.83 44.07
N THR A 552 24.66 -30.54 44.14
CA THR A 552 23.63 -29.60 44.62
C THR A 552 22.45 -29.53 43.65
N PHE A 553 22.68 -29.46 42.33
CA PHE A 553 21.61 -29.52 41.37
C PHE A 553 20.80 -30.81 41.42
N CYS A 554 21.49 -31.97 41.57
CA CYS A 554 20.83 -33.28 41.68
C CYS A 554 19.95 -33.46 42.92
N LYS A 555 20.04 -32.58 43.92
CA LYS A 555 19.12 -32.56 45.07
C LYS A 555 17.74 -32.00 44.70
N SER A 556 17.60 -31.35 43.59
CA SER A 556 16.32 -30.82 43.08
C SER A 556 15.60 -31.90 42.27
N ASP A 557 14.34 -32.18 42.62
CA ASP A 557 13.52 -33.18 41.91
C ASP A 557 12.50 -32.47 41.00
N PHE A 558 12.88 -32.37 39.73
CA PHE A 558 11.99 -31.79 38.68
C PHE A 558 11.16 -32.89 38.08
N ARG A 559 9.85 -32.71 38.03
CA ARG A 559 8.89 -33.70 37.52
C ARG A 559 7.89 -33.09 36.59
N VAL A 560 7.38 -33.93 35.68
CA VAL A 560 6.22 -33.65 34.86
C VAL A 560 4.96 -33.79 35.73
N VAL A 561 4.12 -32.78 35.71
CA VAL A 561 2.83 -32.76 36.46
C VAL A 561 1.70 -32.43 35.47
N LYS A 562 0.54 -33.10 35.67
CA LYS A 562 -0.68 -32.84 34.87
C LYS A 562 -1.71 -32.10 35.70
N VAL A 563 -2.30 -31.05 35.16
CA VAL A 563 -3.29 -30.22 35.84
C VAL A 563 -4.65 -30.93 35.83
N LYS A 564 -5.09 -31.44 36.96
CA LYS A 564 -6.43 -32.02 37.15
C LYS A 564 -7.48 -30.94 37.39
N ALA A 565 -7.13 -29.92 38.19
CA ALA A 565 -7.98 -28.78 38.47
C ALA A 565 -7.14 -27.54 38.74
N CYS A 566 -7.67 -26.36 38.38
CA CYS A 566 -7.09 -25.06 38.66
C CYS A 566 -8.20 -24.10 39.08
N GLU A 567 -7.98 -23.32 40.13
CA GLU A 567 -8.98 -22.36 40.60
C GLU A 567 -8.35 -21.15 41.31
N ARG A 568 -9.06 -20.03 41.32
CA ARG A 568 -8.60 -18.81 41.99
C ARG A 568 -8.68 -18.99 43.52
N VAL A 569 -7.66 -18.54 44.22
CA VAL A 569 -7.62 -18.57 45.67
C VAL A 569 -8.53 -17.45 46.24
N LYS A 570 -9.51 -17.77 47.05
CA LYS A 570 -10.39 -16.78 47.70
C LYS A 570 -9.58 -15.73 48.46
N LYS A 571 -9.91 -14.46 48.26
CA LYS A 571 -9.23 -13.28 48.83
C LYS A 571 -7.81 -13.03 48.33
N SER A 572 -7.43 -13.55 47.13
CA SER A 572 -6.16 -13.26 46.50
C SER A 572 -6.34 -13.02 44.99
N ASP A 573 -5.94 -11.85 44.53
CA ASP A 573 -5.96 -11.50 43.10
C ASP A 573 -4.74 -12.03 42.35
N LYS A 574 -3.79 -12.67 43.07
CA LYS A 574 -2.50 -13.10 42.51
C LYS A 574 -2.34 -14.61 42.39
N LEU A 575 -3.08 -15.38 43.22
CA LEU A 575 -2.83 -16.80 43.40
C LEU A 575 -3.84 -17.69 42.69
N LEU A 576 -3.31 -18.67 41.92
CA LEU A 576 -4.04 -19.84 41.47
C LEU A 576 -3.65 -21.06 42.30
N ARG A 577 -4.64 -21.90 42.63
CA ARG A 577 -4.50 -23.19 43.29
C ARG A 577 -4.58 -24.30 42.25
N PHE A 578 -3.56 -25.11 42.20
CA PHE A 578 -3.47 -26.26 41.30
C PHE A 578 -3.65 -27.56 42.09
N THR A 579 -4.46 -28.46 41.54
CA THR A 579 -4.52 -29.89 41.90
C THR A 579 -3.87 -30.64 40.78
N LEU A 580 -2.73 -31.28 41.04
CA LEU A 580 -1.82 -31.86 40.06
C LEU A 580 -1.68 -33.37 40.27
N ASP A 581 -1.66 -34.11 39.17
CA ASP A 581 -1.15 -35.47 39.12
C ASP A 581 0.35 -35.42 38.91
N ASP A 582 1.12 -35.93 39.84
CA ASP A 582 2.59 -36.05 39.80
C ASP A 582 3.07 -37.51 39.67
N GLY A 583 2.18 -38.46 39.34
CA GLY A 583 2.47 -39.87 39.18
C GLY A 583 2.60 -40.67 40.49
N THR A 584 2.41 -40.05 41.66
CA THR A 584 2.51 -40.75 42.96
C THR A 584 1.23 -41.44 43.40
N GLY A 585 0.12 -41.23 42.70
CA GLY A 585 -1.20 -41.74 43.02
C GLY A 585 -1.98 -40.88 44.03
N THR A 586 -1.36 -39.80 44.53
CA THR A 586 -2.00 -38.77 45.38
C THR A 586 -1.91 -37.42 44.74
N ASP A 587 -3.00 -36.65 44.81
CA ASP A 587 -3.01 -35.33 44.19
C ASP A 587 -2.10 -34.35 44.93
N ARG A 588 -1.24 -33.66 44.20
CA ARG A 588 -0.36 -32.63 44.73
C ARG A 588 -0.99 -31.26 44.61
N GLN A 589 -0.97 -30.49 45.71
CA GLN A 589 -1.41 -29.10 45.69
C GLN A 589 -0.22 -28.14 45.54
N ILE A 590 -0.29 -27.25 44.54
CA ILE A 590 0.65 -26.14 44.37
C ILE A 590 -0.14 -24.82 44.24
N LEU A 591 0.31 -23.78 44.94
CA LEU A 591 -0.17 -22.41 44.78
C LEU A 591 0.85 -21.60 44.03
N SER A 592 0.43 -20.90 42.98
CA SER A 592 1.31 -20.10 42.13
C SER A 592 0.76 -18.69 41.91
N GLY A 593 1.68 -17.68 41.91
CA GLY A 593 1.35 -16.25 41.81
C GLY A 593 1.02 -15.77 40.40
N ILE A 594 0.36 -16.57 39.58
CA ILE A 594 0.22 -16.35 38.12
C ILE A 594 -1.21 -15.98 37.69
N ALA A 595 -2.10 -15.67 38.65
CA ALA A 595 -3.50 -15.34 38.34
C ALA A 595 -3.69 -14.07 37.46
N LYS A 596 -2.66 -13.26 37.29
CA LYS A 596 -2.66 -12.10 36.36
C LYS A 596 -2.35 -12.49 34.91
N PHE A 597 -1.76 -13.67 34.67
CA PHE A 597 -1.27 -14.11 33.39
C PHE A 597 -2.12 -15.25 32.80
N TYR A 598 -2.84 -15.99 33.59
CA TYR A 598 -3.63 -17.15 33.17
C TYR A 598 -5.00 -17.20 33.80
N GLU A 599 -6.00 -17.57 33.00
CA GLU A 599 -7.30 -17.99 33.50
C GLU A 599 -7.26 -19.47 33.89
N PRO A 600 -7.86 -19.86 35.03
CA PRO A 600 -7.81 -21.23 35.55
C PRO A 600 -8.24 -22.30 34.54
N GLU A 601 -9.31 -22.02 33.81
CA GLU A 601 -9.92 -22.94 32.83
C GLU A 601 -8.97 -23.30 31.69
N ALA A 602 -8.10 -22.36 31.28
CA ALA A 602 -7.13 -22.56 30.22
C ALA A 602 -5.99 -23.51 30.62
N LEU A 603 -5.81 -23.75 31.91
CA LEU A 603 -4.72 -24.56 32.45
C LEU A 603 -5.12 -26.00 32.76
N VAL A 604 -6.41 -26.28 32.92
CA VAL A 604 -6.91 -27.65 33.19
C VAL A 604 -6.56 -28.57 32.01
N GLY A 605 -6.01 -29.75 32.31
CA GLY A 605 -5.57 -30.72 31.33
C GLY A 605 -4.19 -30.48 30.74
N LYS A 606 -3.52 -29.36 31.09
CA LYS A 606 -2.14 -29.07 30.59
C LYS A 606 -1.09 -29.85 31.33
N THR A 607 0.00 -30.15 30.66
CA THR A 607 1.18 -30.83 31.18
C THR A 607 2.28 -29.79 31.44
N LEU A 608 2.75 -29.72 32.69
CA LEU A 608 3.66 -28.69 33.17
C LEU A 608 4.92 -29.29 33.83
N ALA A 609 5.96 -28.46 33.96
CA ALA A 609 7.15 -28.80 34.75
C ALA A 609 7.04 -28.22 36.15
N ALA A 610 7.39 -29.01 37.16
CA ALA A 610 7.41 -28.59 38.56
C ALA A 610 8.62 -29.15 39.33
N ILE A 611 9.10 -28.39 40.31
CA ILE A 611 9.98 -28.93 41.36
C ILE A 611 9.10 -29.43 42.51
N VAL A 612 9.24 -30.70 42.85
CA VAL A 612 8.28 -31.40 43.72
C VAL A 612 8.80 -31.70 45.13
N ASN A 613 10.10 -31.54 45.37
CA ASN A 613 10.72 -31.82 46.67
C ASN A 613 11.09 -30.58 47.48
N LEU A 614 10.38 -29.45 47.24
CA LEU A 614 10.47 -28.27 48.09
C LEU A 614 9.69 -28.50 49.39
N PRO A 615 10.17 -28.00 50.57
CA PRO A 615 9.42 -28.02 51.78
C PRO A 615 8.03 -27.35 51.60
N PRO A 616 6.95 -27.93 52.17
CA PRO A 616 5.63 -27.33 52.10
C PRO A 616 5.61 -25.91 52.67
N ARG A 617 4.98 -24.98 51.92
CA ARG A 617 4.87 -23.57 52.30
C ARG A 617 3.40 -23.18 52.45
N LYS A 618 3.04 -22.55 53.58
CA LYS A 618 1.67 -22.02 53.80
C LYS A 618 1.51 -20.66 53.09
N MET A 619 0.51 -20.59 52.20
CA MET A 619 0.12 -19.37 51.48
C MET A 619 -1.39 -19.19 51.59
N MET A 620 -1.87 -18.09 52.18
CA MET A 620 -3.29 -17.80 52.41
C MET A 620 -4.03 -18.94 53.17
N GLY A 621 -3.33 -19.57 54.15
CA GLY A 621 -3.88 -20.67 54.97
C GLY A 621 -3.91 -22.04 54.28
N GLN A 622 -3.42 -22.17 53.08
CA GLN A 622 -3.32 -23.42 52.32
C GLN A 622 -1.85 -23.81 52.12
N GLU A 623 -1.55 -25.10 52.02
CA GLU A 623 -0.19 -25.59 51.78
C GLU A 623 0.14 -25.71 50.28
N SER A 624 1.28 -25.19 49.87
CA SER A 624 1.85 -25.40 48.55
C SER A 624 3.00 -26.39 48.65
N CYS A 625 2.92 -27.52 47.96
CA CYS A 625 3.86 -28.63 48.03
C CYS A 625 4.72 -28.71 46.75
N GLY A 626 5.43 -27.64 46.42
CA GLY A 626 6.28 -27.53 45.25
C GLY A 626 6.13 -26.17 44.54
N MET A 627 6.73 -26.05 43.38
CA MET A 627 6.68 -24.83 42.54
C MET A 627 6.58 -25.19 41.06
N LEU A 628 5.66 -24.57 40.35
CA LEU A 628 5.62 -24.65 38.89
C LEU A 628 6.76 -23.82 38.26
N LEU A 629 7.40 -24.35 37.22
CA LEU A 629 8.43 -23.63 36.50
C LEU A 629 7.80 -22.68 35.46
N SER A 630 8.32 -21.47 35.44
CA SER A 630 7.92 -20.45 34.46
C SER A 630 9.12 -19.66 33.98
N ALA A 631 9.07 -19.22 32.72
CA ALA A 631 9.98 -18.23 32.14
C ALA A 631 9.38 -16.83 32.38
N VAL A 632 10.21 -15.92 32.90
CA VAL A 632 9.82 -14.53 33.17
C VAL A 632 10.72 -13.60 32.38
N HIS A 633 10.12 -12.61 31.71
CA HIS A 633 10.83 -11.54 31.05
C HIS A 633 10.01 -10.25 31.10
N LYS A 634 10.58 -9.12 30.72
CA LYS A 634 9.82 -7.87 30.60
C LYS A 634 9.76 -7.43 29.14
N GLU A 635 8.58 -7.02 28.73
CA GLU A 635 8.36 -6.35 27.44
C GLU A 635 7.84 -4.95 27.71
N LYS A 636 8.53 -3.92 27.20
CA LYS A 636 8.17 -2.50 27.45
C LYS A 636 8.01 -2.15 28.94
N GLY A 637 8.82 -2.79 29.79
CA GLY A 637 8.77 -2.59 31.25
C GLY A 637 7.66 -3.38 31.98
N GLU A 638 6.78 -4.09 31.28
CA GLU A 638 5.77 -4.98 31.85
C GLU A 638 6.30 -6.41 31.97
N GLU A 639 6.07 -7.02 33.13
CA GLU A 639 6.41 -8.42 33.36
C GLU A 639 5.49 -9.35 32.55
N LYS A 640 6.09 -10.28 31.80
CA LYS A 640 5.44 -11.39 31.11
C LYS A 640 5.93 -12.70 31.71
N LEU A 641 4.98 -13.62 31.91
CA LEU A 641 5.27 -14.92 32.51
C LEU A 641 4.67 -16.04 31.65
N HIS A 642 5.49 -17.02 31.34
CA HIS A 642 5.09 -18.20 30.59
C HIS A 642 5.40 -19.46 31.40
N LEU A 643 4.38 -20.28 31.67
CA LEU A 643 4.56 -21.60 32.27
C LEU A 643 5.36 -22.48 31.30
N VAL A 644 6.28 -23.29 31.87
CA VAL A 644 7.00 -24.31 31.08
C VAL A 644 6.01 -25.45 30.82
N MET A 645 5.38 -25.41 29.65
CA MET A 645 4.46 -26.42 29.16
C MET A 645 5.23 -27.52 28.43
N LEU A 646 4.82 -28.75 28.62
CA LEU A 646 5.43 -29.96 28.06
C LEU A 646 4.42 -30.67 27.16
N ASP A 647 4.90 -31.61 26.33
CA ASP A 647 4.04 -32.44 25.50
C ASP A 647 3.11 -33.30 26.37
N ASP A 648 1.82 -33.28 26.06
CA ASP A 648 0.79 -34.00 26.77
C ASP A 648 0.95 -35.54 26.70
N ALA A 649 1.75 -36.05 25.80
CA ALA A 649 2.13 -37.46 25.68
C ALA A 649 3.06 -37.93 26.82
N ILE A 650 3.75 -36.97 27.50
CA ILE A 650 4.67 -37.34 28.60
C ILE A 650 3.87 -37.73 29.83
N PRO A 651 4.15 -38.90 30.44
CA PRO A 651 3.42 -39.36 31.61
C PRO A 651 3.70 -38.48 32.84
N ALA A 652 2.66 -38.28 33.68
CA ALA A 652 2.84 -37.64 34.98
C ALA A 652 3.88 -38.38 35.82
N GLY A 653 4.69 -37.63 36.58
CA GLY A 653 5.76 -38.18 37.42
C GLY A 653 7.07 -38.46 36.67
N ALA A 654 7.12 -38.29 35.34
CA ALA A 654 8.40 -38.42 34.58
C ALA A 654 9.43 -37.40 35.10
N LYS A 655 10.65 -37.89 35.35
CA LYS A 655 11.74 -37.03 35.84
C LYS A 655 12.30 -36.18 34.71
N LEU A 656 12.52 -34.92 35.00
CA LEU A 656 13.27 -34.00 34.12
C LEU A 656 14.74 -34.00 34.61
N CYS A 657 15.67 -34.21 33.66
CA CYS A 657 17.11 -34.28 33.95
C CYS A 657 17.87 -33.24 33.13
#